data_da0703e782cc995039b376269ea7433b
#
_entry.id   da0703e782cc995039b376269ea7433b
#
_cell.length_a   1.000
_cell.length_b   1.000
_cell.length_c   1.000
_cell.angle_alpha   90.00
_cell.angle_beta   90.00
_cell.angle_gamma   90.00
#
_symmetry.space_group_name_H-M   'P 1'
#
loop_
_entity.id
_entity.type
_entity.pdbx_description
1 polymer ?
#
loop_
_entity_poly.entity_id
_entity_poly.type
_entity_poly.pdbx_seq_one_letter_code
_entity_poly.pdbx_strand_id
1 'polypeptide(L)'
;MTEEREGRPEGERSSPDAPRPGPDALYGEHPRPPQLENGPGWDADPLLVCGAEAYVEGEYLYQDYVFDDHGADLRTMVDGPPERGNRLGGLFAQPTGDVYYPNDRERFGYNAADLLEFRARPTDDGVAYRITLNTMLESDAAAVAIGIDTTGGEADAETGERHRTDWGYGLGELGAPADHVLVTWGEGAELDGEPLADDRVSVDVERNQIEVEVSLDPAGATWRHYCLTGLWDGGGGFRQVAVEPDEETPGGRLDDQSPPPVFNVGFRFEEPFGAPLHDALDLGRELLDVVRSGGPRVLGKGSWREHRQARALAERDVSGLHADVDFSTLESGETDRSGVPETGYLNLLYPSRFEFGEGRRPDLNFLGGRIQPYALYVPSSYEAGANEDLPLVLLCHSLGCSYNQYGIYTPNYVTQLGEEYGAAVMVPQTRGPVGWFQREAELDVFEAWRDVESRYPVDRSRVGISGYSMGGYGTLVLAAKYPDLFGRGFAVVGPPTEDPVEGTTNNLLQLPGLVTRKLFGGGDRGELLGIFTEEPENALRLTENLRHVPMLLWNGIADPLVPLLAPTNYAERLRSHGYRHQLELFTGTHLLLVLRDNWTRGGRYLSKGRVPEAPARVTYRRVPDHDHPDLELRHDGAYWVRGIEVAEGRDSGLVDATCYAEGYAEPERKRYTSTGTNPLPHTKRGLTWEAPDEDAHRSPANALGVRLSGVDRVTLWVERPGIDPTEPLHVRAETDSPTTLVLKGSFGERVLGITDGETVTVELEEGA
;
A
#
# COMPACT_ATOMS: atom_id res chain seq x y z
N MET A 1 -16.53 13.61 25.92
CA MET A 1 -16.56 12.69 27.10
C MET A 1 -15.67 11.54 26.71
N THR A 2 -14.40 11.62 27.08
CA THR A 2 -13.44 10.54 26.92
C THR A 2 -13.84 9.43 27.88
N GLU A 3 -14.62 8.46 27.40
CA GLU A 3 -14.66 7.14 28.03
C GLU A 3 -13.32 6.46 27.72
N GLU A 4 -12.46 6.43 28.73
CA GLU A 4 -11.35 5.48 28.75
C GLU A 4 -11.93 4.11 28.43
N ARG A 5 -11.52 3.55 27.29
CA ARG A 5 -11.81 2.15 26.96
C ARG A 5 -11.22 1.31 28.09
N GLU A 6 -12.08 0.81 28.97
CA GLU A 6 -11.72 -0.25 29.89
C GLU A 6 -11.09 -1.36 29.05
N GLY A 7 -9.83 -1.62 29.35
CA GLY A 7 -9.04 -2.63 28.64
C GLY A 7 -9.83 -3.94 28.55
N ARG A 8 -9.90 -4.51 27.35
CA ARG A 8 -10.25 -5.92 27.13
C ARG A 8 -9.57 -6.73 28.26
N PRO A 9 -10.23 -7.73 28.85
CA PRO A 9 -9.53 -8.63 29.75
C PRO A 9 -8.34 -9.18 28.99
N GLU A 10 -7.14 -8.95 29.52
CA GLU A 10 -5.89 -9.50 29.02
C GLU A 10 -6.07 -11.03 28.98
N GLY A 11 -6.46 -11.53 27.79
CA GLY A 11 -6.33 -12.94 27.49
C GLY A 11 -4.87 -13.28 27.70
N GLU A 12 -4.63 -14.30 28.47
CA GLU A 12 -3.38 -14.91 28.91
C GLU A 12 -2.15 -14.22 28.33
N ARG A 13 -1.43 -13.47 29.16
CA ARG A 13 -0.15 -12.87 28.76
C ARG A 13 0.73 -13.99 28.23
N SER A 14 0.79 -14.13 26.90
CA SER A 14 1.79 -14.98 26.28
C SER A 14 3.14 -14.55 26.84
N SER A 15 3.99 -15.51 27.19
CA SER A 15 5.38 -15.22 27.55
C SER A 15 5.92 -14.18 26.56
N PRO A 16 6.62 -13.12 27.01
CA PRO A 16 7.18 -12.11 26.11
C PRO A 16 8.08 -12.70 25.02
N ASP A 17 8.51 -13.94 25.19
CA ASP A 17 9.34 -14.70 24.24
C ASP A 17 8.53 -15.63 23.30
N ALA A 18 7.18 -15.65 23.39
CA ALA A 18 6.39 -16.53 22.53
C ALA A 18 6.46 -16.09 21.06
N PRO A 19 6.59 -17.02 20.08
CA PRO A 19 6.71 -16.65 18.67
C PRO A 19 5.43 -15.99 18.16
N ARG A 20 5.59 -14.87 17.49
CA ARG A 20 4.51 -14.14 16.81
C ARG A 20 4.49 -14.49 15.33
N PRO A 21 3.29 -14.57 14.66
CA PRO A 21 3.21 -14.78 13.22
C PRO A 21 3.81 -13.61 12.41
N GLY A 22 4.46 -13.92 11.29
CA GLY A 22 5.04 -12.92 10.41
C GLY A 22 6.36 -12.30 10.91
N PRO A 23 6.81 -11.21 10.26
CA PRO A 23 8.06 -10.51 10.59
C PRO A 23 7.87 -9.53 11.77
N ASP A 24 8.98 -9.10 12.38
CA ASP A 24 8.96 -8.13 13.48
C ASP A 24 8.42 -6.76 13.04
N ALA A 25 8.60 -6.38 11.77
CA ALA A 25 8.06 -5.17 11.18
C ALA A 25 6.55 -5.00 11.39
N LEU A 26 5.77 -6.09 11.44
CA LEU A 26 4.32 -6.06 11.69
C LEU A 26 3.95 -5.62 13.11
N TYR A 27 4.89 -5.64 14.07
CA TYR A 27 4.62 -5.41 15.49
C TYR A 27 5.25 -4.13 16.04
N GLY A 28 5.96 -3.39 15.20
CA GLY A 28 6.51 -2.09 15.60
C GLY A 28 5.42 -1.05 15.79
N GLU A 29 5.64 -0.11 16.69
CA GLU A 29 4.76 1.06 16.84
C GLU A 29 5.08 2.07 15.74
N HIS A 30 4.06 2.75 15.22
CA HIS A 30 4.27 3.87 14.31
C HIS A 30 4.88 5.04 15.07
N PRO A 31 5.93 5.70 14.55
CA PRO A 31 6.47 6.90 15.15
C PRO A 31 5.48 8.06 14.97
N ARG A 32 5.73 9.14 15.67
CA ARG A 32 5.14 10.44 15.39
C ARG A 32 6.26 11.31 14.77
N PRO A 33 6.42 11.32 13.43
CA PRO A 33 7.42 12.13 12.79
C PRO A 33 7.08 13.63 12.92
N PRO A 34 8.05 14.53 12.77
CA PRO A 34 7.82 15.98 12.96
C PRO A 34 6.64 16.54 12.16
N GLN A 35 6.37 16.03 10.95
CA GLN A 35 5.25 16.47 10.11
C GLN A 35 3.87 16.23 10.75
N LEU A 36 3.77 15.32 11.72
CA LEU A 36 2.55 15.00 12.46
C LEU A 36 2.52 15.61 13.87
N GLU A 37 3.57 16.37 14.26
CA GLU A 37 3.63 17.07 15.53
C GLU A 37 2.97 18.44 15.42
N ASN A 38 2.35 18.86 16.51
CA ASN A 38 1.76 20.18 16.60
C ASN A 38 2.78 21.21 17.12
N GLY A 39 2.78 22.39 16.50
CA GLY A 39 3.42 23.59 17.02
C GLY A 39 2.59 24.24 18.15
N PRO A 40 3.10 25.30 18.77
CA PRO A 40 2.36 26.03 19.82
C PRO A 40 1.00 26.57 19.30
N GLY A 41 -0.06 26.32 20.04
CA GLY A 41 -1.40 26.81 19.70
C GLY A 41 -2.20 25.92 18.77
N TRP A 42 -1.69 24.75 18.41
CA TRP A 42 -2.39 23.71 17.68
C TRP A 42 -2.41 22.44 18.53
N ASP A 43 -3.60 21.90 18.77
CA ASP A 43 -3.80 20.80 19.72
C ASP A 43 -4.40 19.53 19.05
N ALA A 44 -5.16 19.69 17.96
CA ALA A 44 -5.83 18.57 17.31
C ALA A 44 -4.87 17.58 16.66
N ASP A 45 -5.10 16.28 16.84
CA ASP A 45 -4.34 15.24 16.15
C ASP A 45 -4.66 15.21 14.65
N PRO A 46 -3.68 14.90 13.76
CA PRO A 46 -3.90 14.74 12.32
C PRO A 46 -4.95 13.67 12.00
N LEU A 47 -5.73 13.87 10.93
CA LEU A 47 -6.80 12.93 10.55
C LEU A 47 -6.25 11.64 9.94
N LEU A 48 -5.21 11.73 9.11
CA LEU A 48 -4.59 10.63 8.36
C LEU A 48 -5.58 9.82 7.49
N VAL A 49 -6.68 10.48 7.10
CA VAL A 49 -7.70 9.97 6.17
C VAL A 49 -7.82 11.00 5.05
N CYS A 50 -7.32 10.67 3.87
CA CYS A 50 -7.25 11.60 2.74
C CYS A 50 -8.65 12.01 2.25
N GLY A 51 -8.80 13.27 1.90
CA GLY A 51 -10.07 13.87 1.47
C GLY A 51 -11.10 13.98 2.60
N ALA A 52 -10.67 13.90 3.86
CA ALA A 52 -11.51 14.08 5.03
C ALA A 52 -11.33 15.46 5.65
N GLU A 53 -12.37 15.92 6.33
CA GLU A 53 -12.36 17.13 7.13
C GLU A 53 -12.97 16.91 8.52
N ALA A 54 -12.58 17.73 9.48
CA ALA A 54 -13.15 17.70 10.82
C ALA A 54 -12.98 19.04 11.54
N TYR A 55 -13.82 19.25 12.55
CA TYR A 55 -13.68 20.27 13.56
C TYR A 55 -13.28 19.60 14.87
N VAL A 56 -12.10 19.90 15.38
CA VAL A 56 -11.56 19.27 16.59
C VAL A 56 -10.80 20.32 17.40
N GLU A 57 -11.11 20.44 18.67
CA GLU A 57 -10.39 21.32 19.62
C GLU A 57 -10.29 22.78 19.16
N GLY A 58 -11.33 23.28 18.47
CA GLY A 58 -11.35 24.67 17.95
C GLY A 58 -10.54 24.86 16.66
N GLU A 59 -10.11 23.78 16.02
CA GLU A 59 -9.41 23.77 14.74
C GLU A 59 -10.29 23.13 13.66
N TYR A 60 -10.26 23.68 12.45
CA TYR A 60 -10.69 23.02 11.23
C TYR A 60 -9.49 22.30 10.62
N LEU A 61 -9.65 21.03 10.26
CA LEU A 61 -8.64 20.20 9.65
C LEU A 61 -9.15 19.67 8.30
N TYR A 62 -8.29 19.72 7.30
CA TYR A 62 -8.46 18.99 6.04
C TYR A 62 -7.20 18.20 5.76
N GLN A 63 -7.35 16.89 5.50
CA GLN A 63 -6.26 15.99 5.11
C GLN A 63 -6.23 15.80 3.61
N ASP A 64 -5.14 16.21 2.97
CA ASP A 64 -4.98 15.99 1.53
C ASP A 64 -4.36 14.61 1.23
N TYR A 65 -4.31 14.28 -0.05
CA TYR A 65 -3.62 13.11 -0.58
C TYR A 65 -2.13 13.42 -0.67
N VAL A 66 -1.28 12.38 -0.71
CA VAL A 66 0.16 12.57 -0.89
C VAL A 66 0.63 12.05 -2.24
N PHE A 67 1.71 12.65 -2.76
CA PHE A 67 2.31 12.32 -4.06
C PHE A 67 1.37 12.56 -5.25
N ASP A 68 0.53 13.57 -5.17
CA ASP A 68 -0.46 13.92 -6.19
C ASP A 68 -0.28 15.34 -6.78
N ASP A 69 0.84 15.96 -6.51
CA ASP A 69 1.34 17.27 -6.91
C ASP A 69 1.80 17.34 -8.39
N HIS A 70 0.90 17.02 -9.31
CA HIS A 70 1.22 16.91 -10.75
C HIS A 70 0.64 18.01 -11.63
N GLY A 71 -0.06 18.98 -11.04
CA GLY A 71 -0.57 20.16 -11.72
C GLY A 71 -1.59 19.86 -12.83
N ALA A 72 -1.60 20.71 -13.87
CA ALA A 72 -2.54 20.64 -14.98
C ALA A 72 -2.20 19.56 -16.00
N ASP A 73 -3.21 18.89 -16.56
CA ASP A 73 -3.05 18.05 -17.76
C ASP A 73 -3.46 18.82 -19.01
N LEU A 74 -2.51 19.28 -19.76
CA LEU A 74 -2.70 20.04 -21.00
C LEU A 74 -2.69 19.18 -22.26
N ARG A 75 -2.42 17.88 -22.14
CA ARG A 75 -2.32 16.98 -23.29
C ARG A 75 -3.70 16.57 -23.79
N THR A 76 -3.91 16.72 -25.08
CA THR A 76 -5.01 16.02 -25.78
C THR A 76 -4.55 14.61 -26.16
N MET A 77 -5.50 13.70 -26.39
CA MET A 77 -5.22 12.30 -26.82
C MET A 77 -4.40 12.23 -28.13
N VAL A 78 -4.24 13.32 -28.85
CA VAL A 78 -3.60 13.41 -30.16
C VAL A 78 -2.17 13.95 -30.06
N ASP A 79 -1.82 14.64 -29.00
CA ASP A 79 -0.55 15.31 -28.84
C ASP A 79 0.54 14.37 -28.30
N GLY A 80 1.24 13.77 -29.22
CA GLY A 80 2.56 13.18 -29.12
C GLY A 80 2.92 12.23 -27.95
N PRO A 81 4.09 11.58 -28.00
CA PRO A 81 4.51 10.66 -26.95
C PRO A 81 4.94 11.39 -25.66
N PRO A 82 4.69 10.83 -24.46
CA PRO A 82 5.28 11.31 -23.23
C PRO A 82 6.76 10.96 -23.26
N GLU A 83 7.56 11.84 -23.76
CA GLU A 83 8.99 11.66 -23.68
C GLU A 83 9.51 12.01 -22.27
N ARG A 84 8.65 12.50 -21.39
CA ARG A 84 9.00 13.07 -20.11
C ARG A 84 8.07 12.63 -18.99
N GLY A 85 8.65 12.52 -17.82
CA GLY A 85 7.97 12.15 -16.60
C GLY A 85 7.66 10.67 -16.52
N ASN A 86 7.45 10.24 -15.38
CA ASN A 86 7.13 8.95 -14.85
C ASN A 86 6.59 7.91 -15.84
N ARG A 87 7.48 7.30 -16.59
CA ARG A 87 7.16 6.38 -17.67
C ARG A 87 6.49 5.08 -17.20
N LEU A 88 6.68 4.70 -15.95
CA LEU A 88 6.10 3.50 -15.36
C LEU A 88 4.84 3.80 -14.55
N GLY A 89 4.81 4.90 -13.85
CA GLY A 89 3.66 5.29 -13.05
C GLY A 89 2.48 5.81 -13.86
N GLY A 90 2.69 6.39 -15.04
CA GLY A 90 1.63 6.95 -15.89
C GLY A 90 0.80 5.94 -16.66
N LEU A 91 1.09 4.62 -16.56
CA LEU A 91 0.42 3.61 -17.37
C LEU A 91 -0.99 3.28 -16.86
N PHE A 92 -1.17 3.12 -15.55
CA PHE A 92 -2.40 2.55 -15.01
C PHE A 92 -2.93 3.20 -13.73
N ALA A 93 -2.19 4.05 -13.06
CA ALA A 93 -2.64 4.54 -11.76
C ALA A 93 -1.91 5.79 -11.29
N GLN A 94 -1.47 6.61 -12.20
CA GLN A 94 -0.78 7.83 -11.85
C GLN A 94 -1.55 9.06 -12.27
N PRO A 95 -1.28 10.16 -11.59
CA PRO A 95 -1.89 11.43 -11.84
C PRO A 95 -1.80 11.82 -13.31
N THR A 96 -2.77 12.52 -13.73
CA THR A 96 -2.95 12.94 -15.11
C THR A 96 -2.32 14.29 -15.39
N GLY A 97 -1.83 14.99 -14.38
CA GLY A 97 -1.12 16.24 -14.53
C GLY A 97 0.27 16.08 -15.18
N ASP A 98 0.77 17.14 -15.76
CA ASP A 98 1.97 17.19 -16.58
C ASP A 98 3.03 18.18 -16.09
N VAL A 99 2.86 18.77 -14.91
CA VAL A 99 3.83 19.68 -14.32
C VAL A 99 4.97 18.88 -13.69
N TYR A 100 6.21 19.31 -13.91
CA TYR A 100 7.42 18.67 -13.41
C TYR A 100 8.22 19.66 -12.59
N TYR A 101 8.77 19.18 -11.47
CA TYR A 101 9.69 19.94 -10.63
C TYR A 101 10.95 20.36 -11.41
N PRO A 102 11.62 21.43 -10.98
CA PRO A 102 12.97 21.76 -11.42
C PRO A 102 13.95 20.60 -11.14
N ASN A 103 15.11 20.64 -11.80
CA ASN A 103 16.13 19.60 -11.66
C ASN A 103 16.95 19.71 -10.38
N ASP A 104 16.92 20.86 -9.67
CA ASP A 104 17.54 21.01 -8.36
C ASP A 104 16.79 20.22 -7.29
N ARG A 105 17.33 19.03 -6.99
CA ARG A 105 16.75 18.08 -6.05
C ARG A 105 17.02 18.43 -4.59
N GLU A 106 18.08 19.18 -4.32
CA GLU A 106 18.44 19.58 -2.96
C GLU A 106 17.45 20.63 -2.44
N ARG A 107 16.90 21.44 -3.33
CA ARG A 107 15.93 22.49 -2.98
C ARG A 107 14.49 22.03 -3.07
N PHE A 108 14.10 21.43 -4.16
CA PHE A 108 12.67 21.15 -4.42
C PHE A 108 12.20 19.76 -3.98
N GLY A 109 13.13 18.82 -3.74
CA GLY A 109 12.85 17.49 -3.14
C GLY A 109 11.74 16.69 -3.79
N TYR A 110 11.41 16.97 -5.06
CA TYR A 110 10.40 16.33 -5.91
C TYR A 110 8.92 16.41 -5.46
N ASN A 111 8.64 16.78 -4.21
CA ASN A 111 7.30 16.94 -3.68
C ASN A 111 7.23 18.19 -2.79
N ALA A 112 8.03 19.23 -3.09
CA ALA A 112 8.08 20.44 -2.28
C ALA A 112 6.76 21.25 -2.28
N ALA A 113 5.89 21.04 -3.26
CA ALA A 113 4.59 21.69 -3.35
C ALA A 113 3.42 20.70 -3.17
N ASP A 114 3.67 19.54 -2.58
CA ASP A 114 2.66 18.54 -2.27
C ASP A 114 2.01 18.88 -0.91
N LEU A 115 0.72 19.20 -0.93
CA LEU A 115 -0.04 19.54 0.26
C LEU A 115 -0.34 18.27 1.05
N LEU A 116 -0.01 18.26 2.34
CA LEU A 116 -0.36 17.17 3.23
C LEU A 116 -1.59 17.48 4.08
N GLU A 117 -1.63 18.69 4.70
CA GLU A 117 -2.71 19.08 5.59
C GLU A 117 -2.94 20.60 5.54
N PHE A 118 -4.19 21.00 5.62
CA PHE A 118 -4.60 22.38 5.82
C PHE A 118 -5.36 22.49 7.14
N ARG A 119 -5.05 23.55 7.94
CA ARG A 119 -5.80 23.90 9.16
C ARG A 119 -6.13 25.36 9.21
N ALA A 120 -7.24 25.66 9.89
CA ALA A 120 -7.64 27.02 10.24
C ALA A 120 -8.18 27.05 11.66
N ARG A 121 -7.91 28.14 12.38
CA ARG A 121 -8.48 28.42 13.70
C ARG A 121 -8.66 29.92 13.94
N PRO A 122 -9.69 30.34 14.70
CA PRO A 122 -9.78 31.71 15.12
C PRO A 122 -8.67 32.06 16.14
N THR A 123 -8.26 33.33 16.15
CA THR A 123 -7.36 33.91 17.14
C THR A 123 -8.00 35.17 17.75
N ASP A 124 -7.37 35.74 18.78
CA ASP A 124 -7.83 37.00 19.39
C ASP A 124 -7.82 38.18 18.36
N ASP A 125 -6.95 38.11 17.35
CA ASP A 125 -6.72 39.17 16.38
C ASP A 125 -7.18 38.82 14.95
N GLY A 126 -7.76 37.63 14.70
CA GLY A 126 -8.24 37.20 13.40
C GLY A 126 -8.26 35.69 13.18
N VAL A 127 -7.58 35.19 12.14
CA VAL A 127 -7.52 33.76 11.78
C VAL A 127 -6.08 33.34 11.56
N ALA A 128 -5.71 32.22 12.17
CA ALA A 128 -4.45 31.53 11.89
C ALA A 128 -4.68 30.35 10.95
N TYR A 129 -3.81 30.22 9.97
CA TYR A 129 -3.74 29.09 9.03
C TYR A 129 -2.45 28.32 9.25
N ARG A 130 -2.50 27.00 9.17
CA ARG A 130 -1.33 26.12 9.14
C ARG A 130 -1.42 25.22 7.92
N ILE A 131 -0.37 25.23 7.12
CA ILE A 131 -0.21 24.39 5.94
C ILE A 131 0.96 23.44 6.21
N THR A 132 0.71 22.13 6.12
CA THR A 132 1.75 21.12 6.18
C THR A 132 2.00 20.61 4.77
N LEU A 133 3.27 20.63 4.32
CA LEU A 133 3.70 20.06 3.06
C LEU A 133 4.30 18.66 3.27
N ASN A 134 4.26 17.83 2.23
CA ASN A 134 4.87 16.51 2.29
C ASN A 134 6.40 16.59 2.46
N THR A 135 7.03 17.57 1.80
CA THR A 135 8.48 17.80 1.81
C THR A 135 8.79 19.28 1.91
N MET A 136 9.76 19.66 2.72
CA MET A 136 10.27 21.04 2.81
C MET A 136 11.77 21.00 3.08
N LEU A 137 12.61 20.95 2.02
CA LEU A 137 14.08 20.97 2.17
C LEU A 137 14.61 22.39 2.38
N GLU A 138 13.96 23.37 1.76
CA GLU A 138 14.25 24.80 1.90
C GLU A 138 12.95 25.54 2.24
N SER A 139 13.01 26.48 3.16
CA SER A 139 11.85 27.23 3.65
C SER A 139 11.13 28.03 2.57
N ASP A 140 11.86 28.48 1.54
CA ASP A 140 11.39 29.34 0.46
C ASP A 140 11.18 28.61 -0.88
N ALA A 141 11.17 27.27 -0.87
CA ALA A 141 10.97 26.49 -2.10
C ALA A 141 9.52 26.52 -2.60
N ALA A 142 8.58 26.35 -1.68
CA ALA A 142 7.15 26.31 -1.99
C ALA A 142 6.50 27.68 -1.81
N ALA A 143 5.40 27.88 -2.52
CA ALA A 143 4.43 28.95 -2.29
C ALA A 143 3.04 28.37 -2.12
N VAL A 144 2.28 28.94 -1.21
CA VAL A 144 0.88 28.56 -0.94
C VAL A 144 0.00 29.80 -1.15
N ALA A 145 -1.07 29.64 -1.91
CA ALA A 145 -2.10 30.67 -2.08
C ALA A 145 -3.41 30.17 -1.46
N ILE A 146 -3.99 30.98 -0.57
CA ILE A 146 -5.29 30.73 0.03
C ILE A 146 -6.24 31.81 -0.45
N GLY A 147 -7.23 31.42 -1.25
CA GLY A 147 -8.35 32.29 -1.60
C GLY A 147 -9.42 32.20 -0.52
N ILE A 148 -9.89 33.33 -0.05
CA ILE A 148 -10.88 33.43 1.01
C ILE A 148 -12.08 34.19 0.45
N ASP A 149 -13.25 33.55 0.40
CA ASP A 149 -14.53 34.15 0.08
C ASP A 149 -15.37 34.24 1.35
N THR A 150 -15.55 35.46 1.85
CA THR A 150 -16.25 35.74 3.10
C THR A 150 -17.77 35.88 2.91
N THR A 151 -18.23 35.88 1.67
CA THR A 151 -19.65 36.13 1.30
C THR A 151 -20.36 34.90 0.75
N GLY A 152 -19.66 33.79 0.56
CA GLY A 152 -20.23 32.54 0.05
C GLY A 152 -20.63 32.60 -1.42
N GLY A 153 -19.96 33.41 -2.22
CA GLY A 153 -20.16 33.54 -3.65
C GLY A 153 -21.30 34.51 -4.07
N GLU A 154 -21.93 35.20 -3.11
CA GLU A 154 -22.87 36.29 -3.41
C GLU A 154 -22.08 37.58 -3.69
N ALA A 155 -22.42 38.30 -4.78
CA ALA A 155 -21.83 39.61 -5.04
C ALA A 155 -22.08 40.52 -3.82
N ASP A 156 -21.07 41.31 -3.44
CA ASP A 156 -21.21 42.27 -2.34
C ASP A 156 -22.46 43.13 -2.51
N ALA A 157 -23.37 43.02 -1.57
CA ALA A 157 -24.69 43.67 -1.63
C ALA A 157 -24.62 45.23 -1.55
N GLU A 158 -23.48 45.77 -1.07
CA GLU A 158 -23.29 47.21 -0.92
C GLU A 158 -22.59 47.84 -2.13
N THR A 159 -21.61 47.16 -2.74
CA THR A 159 -20.81 47.71 -3.84
C THR A 159 -21.21 47.17 -5.19
N GLY A 160 -21.85 46.01 -5.28
CA GLY A 160 -22.16 45.32 -6.53
C GLY A 160 -20.89 44.84 -7.27
N GLU A 161 -19.75 44.89 -6.63
CA GLU A 161 -18.51 44.40 -7.18
C GLU A 161 -18.52 42.87 -7.22
N ARG A 162 -18.06 42.30 -8.33
CA ARG A 162 -17.86 40.88 -8.48
C ARG A 162 -16.55 40.48 -7.76
N HIS A 163 -16.56 39.35 -7.09
CA HIS A 163 -15.36 38.74 -6.49
C HIS A 163 -14.23 38.67 -7.50
N ARG A 164 -13.02 38.84 -7.03
CA ARG A 164 -11.79 38.68 -7.80
C ARG A 164 -11.58 37.21 -8.16
N THR A 165 -11.49 36.90 -9.45
CA THR A 165 -11.15 35.58 -9.99
C THR A 165 -9.71 35.54 -10.50
N ASP A 166 -9.09 36.68 -10.71
CA ASP A 166 -7.65 36.81 -10.96
C ASP A 166 -6.95 37.05 -9.60
N TRP A 167 -6.22 36.03 -9.17
CA TRP A 167 -5.55 36.06 -7.87
C TRP A 167 -4.20 36.80 -7.87
N GLY A 168 -3.70 37.23 -9.04
CA GLY A 168 -2.37 37.82 -9.14
C GLY A 168 -1.25 36.79 -8.98
N TYR A 169 -0.08 37.21 -8.53
CA TYR A 169 1.10 36.39 -8.21
C TYR A 169 1.54 35.42 -9.33
N GLY A 170 1.15 35.68 -10.58
CA GLY A 170 1.41 34.78 -11.70
C GLY A 170 0.43 33.63 -11.84
N LEU A 171 -0.55 33.47 -10.94
CA LEU A 171 -1.61 32.46 -11.00
C LEU A 171 -2.64 32.77 -12.07
N GLY A 172 -2.99 34.05 -12.25
CA GLY A 172 -4.00 34.53 -13.19
C GLY A 172 -5.44 34.17 -12.75
N GLU A 173 -6.33 34.09 -13.74
CA GLU A 173 -7.71 33.67 -13.49
C GLU A 173 -7.79 32.17 -13.22
N LEU A 174 -8.51 31.78 -12.14
CA LEU A 174 -8.70 30.42 -11.70
C LEU A 174 -10.16 30.04 -11.50
N GLY A 175 -11.10 30.90 -11.95
CA GLY A 175 -12.56 30.68 -11.85
C GLY A 175 -13.10 30.73 -10.40
N ALA A 176 -12.27 30.65 -9.40
CA ALA A 176 -12.64 30.66 -8.00
C ALA A 176 -12.77 32.08 -7.46
N PRO A 177 -13.95 32.50 -6.95
CA PRO A 177 -14.15 33.82 -6.38
C PRO A 177 -13.42 33.94 -5.03
N ALA A 178 -12.72 35.05 -4.81
CA ALA A 178 -12.09 35.36 -3.53
C ALA A 178 -12.20 36.86 -3.22
N ASP A 179 -12.60 37.19 -2.01
CA ASP A 179 -12.57 38.56 -1.47
C ASP A 179 -11.14 38.93 -1.09
N HIS A 180 -10.45 37.95 -0.47
CA HIS A 180 -9.07 38.08 -0.05
C HIS A 180 -8.21 36.96 -0.64
N VAL A 181 -6.95 37.29 -0.97
CA VAL A 181 -5.94 36.31 -1.38
C VAL A 181 -4.74 36.45 -0.46
N LEU A 182 -4.49 35.40 0.32
CA LEU A 182 -3.29 35.24 1.14
C LEU A 182 -2.30 34.40 0.36
N VAL A 183 -1.07 34.90 0.22
CA VAL A 183 0.04 34.11 -0.35
C VAL A 183 1.17 34.08 0.65
N THR A 184 1.70 32.88 0.91
CA THR A 184 2.87 32.66 1.76
C THR A 184 3.91 31.81 1.06
N TRP A 185 5.20 32.05 1.33
CA TRP A 185 6.35 31.34 0.77
C TRP A 185 7.37 30.91 1.82
N GLY A 186 6.89 30.72 3.03
CA GLY A 186 7.72 30.31 4.15
C GLY A 186 8.40 31.45 4.89
N GLU A 187 9.13 32.31 4.20
CA GLU A 187 9.86 33.43 4.83
C GLU A 187 9.01 34.71 4.92
N GLY A 188 7.83 34.75 4.30
CA GLY A 188 6.96 35.88 4.30
C GLY A 188 5.56 35.56 3.79
N ALA A 189 4.67 36.51 3.96
CA ALA A 189 3.31 36.42 3.44
C ALA A 189 2.76 37.82 3.06
N GLU A 190 1.82 37.80 2.12
CA GLU A 190 1.06 38.97 1.69
C GLU A 190 -0.42 38.67 1.71
N LEU A 191 -1.21 39.62 2.21
CA LEU A 191 -2.66 39.61 2.09
C LEU A 191 -3.08 40.71 1.14
N ASP A 192 -3.72 40.37 0.02
CA ASP A 192 -4.18 41.28 -1.05
C ASP A 192 -3.06 42.17 -1.63
N GLY A 193 -1.82 41.69 -1.66
CA GLY A 193 -0.66 42.40 -2.14
C GLY A 193 0.03 43.32 -1.09
N GLU A 194 -0.46 43.31 0.14
CA GLU A 194 0.17 44.02 1.25
C GLU A 194 0.93 43.04 2.14
N PRO A 195 2.24 43.26 2.39
CA PRO A 195 3.04 42.35 3.18
C PRO A 195 2.60 42.29 4.63
N LEU A 196 2.53 41.10 5.20
CA LEU A 196 2.29 40.88 6.61
C LEU A 196 3.57 41.16 7.43
N ALA A 197 3.40 41.49 8.70
CA ALA A 197 4.55 41.65 9.60
C ALA A 197 5.24 40.30 9.87
N ASP A 198 6.56 40.30 10.06
CA ASP A 198 7.38 39.09 10.23
C ASP A 198 6.93 38.19 11.39
N ASP A 199 6.33 38.76 12.44
CA ASP A 199 5.80 38.04 13.58
C ASP A 199 4.45 37.35 13.33
N ARG A 200 3.87 37.53 12.16
CA ARG A 200 2.63 36.88 11.69
C ARG A 200 2.89 35.64 10.82
N VAL A 201 4.16 35.37 10.49
CA VAL A 201 4.55 34.24 9.67
C VAL A 201 5.57 33.40 10.41
N SER A 202 5.36 32.10 10.47
CA SER A 202 6.30 31.15 11.05
C SER A 202 6.48 29.94 10.13
N VAL A 203 7.71 29.49 10.01
CA VAL A 203 8.07 28.32 9.21
C VAL A 203 8.85 27.35 10.04
N ASP A 204 8.48 26.11 9.99
CA ASP A 204 9.20 24.98 10.61
C ASP A 204 9.56 23.96 9.56
N VAL A 205 10.82 23.99 9.11
CA VAL A 205 11.35 23.08 8.07
C VAL A 205 11.40 21.63 8.57
N GLU A 206 11.56 21.40 9.88
CA GLU A 206 11.57 20.04 10.44
C GLU A 206 10.17 19.41 10.41
N ARG A 207 9.13 20.25 10.62
CA ARG A 207 7.73 19.83 10.55
C ARG A 207 7.10 19.96 9.17
N ASN A 208 7.80 20.58 8.21
CA ASN A 208 7.25 20.95 6.88
C ASN A 208 6.03 21.86 7.00
N GLN A 209 5.98 22.75 7.99
CA GLN A 209 4.82 23.57 8.31
C GLN A 209 5.08 25.05 8.07
N ILE A 210 4.07 25.71 7.49
CA ILE A 210 3.99 27.16 7.35
C ILE A 210 2.76 27.62 8.13
N GLU A 211 2.93 28.56 9.06
CA GLU A 211 1.86 29.16 9.83
C GLU A 211 1.75 30.63 9.51
N VAL A 212 0.53 31.13 9.26
CA VAL A 212 0.26 32.51 8.94
C VAL A 212 -0.97 33.00 9.69
N GLU A 213 -0.87 34.16 10.35
CA GLU A 213 -1.99 34.80 11.01
C GLU A 213 -2.40 36.09 10.26
N VAL A 214 -3.69 36.18 9.92
CA VAL A 214 -4.29 37.34 9.23
C VAL A 214 -5.27 38.06 10.15
N SER A 215 -5.28 39.41 10.05
CA SER A 215 -6.19 40.23 10.84
C SER A 215 -7.57 40.40 10.14
N LEU A 216 -8.23 39.27 9.91
CA LEU A 216 -9.60 39.21 9.39
C LEU A 216 -10.50 38.61 10.48
N ASP A 217 -11.53 39.33 10.89
CA ASP A 217 -12.44 38.88 11.92
C ASP A 217 -13.60 38.09 11.32
N PRO A 218 -13.69 36.76 11.55
CA PRO A 218 -14.75 35.95 11.01
C PRO A 218 -16.11 36.18 11.67
N ALA A 219 -16.15 36.75 12.89
CA ALA A 219 -17.38 37.02 13.66
C ALA A 219 -18.38 35.84 13.67
N GLY A 220 -17.89 34.60 13.71
CA GLY A 220 -18.68 33.37 13.65
C GLY A 220 -19.35 33.09 12.31
N ALA A 221 -18.90 33.72 11.21
CA ALA A 221 -19.41 33.46 9.87
C ALA A 221 -18.81 32.17 9.25
N THR A 222 -19.42 31.69 8.17
CA THR A 222 -18.85 30.63 7.33
C THR A 222 -18.10 31.26 6.17
N TRP A 223 -16.83 30.92 6.02
CA TRP A 223 -16.00 31.38 4.92
C TRP A 223 -15.61 30.22 4.00
N ARG A 224 -15.63 30.50 2.69
CA ARG A 224 -15.13 29.56 1.71
C ARG A 224 -13.64 29.72 1.50
N HIS A 225 -12.92 28.61 1.52
CA HIS A 225 -11.48 28.58 1.32
C HIS A 225 -11.10 27.75 0.11
N TYR A 226 -10.12 28.23 -0.63
CA TYR A 226 -9.40 27.54 -1.68
C TYR A 226 -7.94 27.49 -1.30
N CYS A 227 -7.26 26.38 -1.49
CA CYS A 227 -5.84 26.21 -1.17
C CYS A 227 -5.09 25.68 -2.39
N LEU A 228 -4.05 26.39 -2.81
CA LEU A 228 -3.23 26.05 -3.98
C LEU A 228 -1.77 26.07 -3.57
N THR A 229 -1.00 25.09 -4.01
CA THR A 229 0.44 25.04 -3.78
C THR A 229 1.20 25.05 -5.10
N GLY A 230 2.37 25.64 -5.07
CA GLY A 230 3.30 25.72 -6.20
C GLY A 230 4.70 26.07 -5.71
N LEU A 231 5.56 26.54 -6.60
CA LEU A 231 6.93 26.90 -6.26
C LEU A 231 7.10 28.42 -6.21
N TRP A 232 7.79 28.92 -5.21
CA TRP A 232 8.12 30.35 -5.07
C TRP A 232 9.18 30.79 -6.08
N ASP A 233 8.98 31.92 -6.76
CA ASP A 233 9.91 32.45 -7.77
C ASP A 233 11.06 33.28 -7.19
N GLY A 234 11.02 33.58 -5.88
CA GLY A 234 12.00 34.42 -5.18
C GLY A 234 11.77 35.91 -5.33
N GLY A 235 10.72 36.36 -6.00
CA GLY A 235 10.58 37.78 -6.37
C GLY A 235 9.18 38.36 -6.36
N GLY A 236 8.14 37.61 -6.16
CA GLY A 236 6.79 38.17 -6.10
C GLY A 236 5.68 37.30 -6.62
N GLY A 237 5.92 36.00 -6.84
CA GLY A 237 4.87 35.13 -7.30
C GLY A 237 5.23 33.65 -7.41
N PHE A 238 4.38 32.93 -8.08
CA PHE A 238 4.56 31.53 -8.38
C PHE A 238 5.50 31.35 -9.58
N ARG A 239 6.46 30.45 -9.45
CA ARG A 239 7.44 30.11 -10.47
C ARG A 239 6.78 29.53 -11.70
N GLN A 240 6.85 30.25 -12.83
CA GLN A 240 6.15 29.92 -14.04
C GLN A 240 6.68 28.65 -14.70
N VAL A 241 5.77 27.86 -15.27
CA VAL A 241 6.09 26.58 -15.92
C VAL A 241 6.63 26.80 -17.33
N ALA A 242 7.80 26.24 -17.61
CA ALA A 242 8.41 26.22 -18.95
C ALA A 242 8.02 24.94 -19.73
N VAL A 243 8.43 24.87 -21.00
CA VAL A 243 8.25 23.65 -21.82
C VAL A 243 9.06 22.49 -21.23
N GLU A 244 10.32 22.77 -20.85
CA GLU A 244 11.26 21.82 -20.25
C GLU A 244 11.66 22.32 -18.87
N PRO A 245 11.83 21.45 -17.90
CA PRO A 245 12.42 21.82 -16.64
C PRO A 245 13.95 22.09 -16.80
N ASP A 246 14.47 23.08 -16.06
CA ASP A 246 15.89 23.28 -15.85
C ASP A 246 16.23 23.22 -14.35
N GLU A 247 17.38 23.73 -13.91
CA GLU A 247 17.80 23.66 -12.50
C GLU A 247 16.79 24.34 -11.56
N GLU A 248 16.20 25.45 -11.95
CA GLU A 248 15.30 26.24 -11.12
C GLU A 248 13.87 26.35 -11.66
N THR A 249 13.64 26.05 -12.94
CA THR A 249 12.37 26.28 -13.61
C THR A 249 11.57 24.98 -13.75
N PRO A 250 10.31 24.91 -13.31
CA PRO A 250 9.46 23.76 -13.54
C PRO A 250 9.10 23.59 -15.02
N GLY A 251 8.90 22.36 -15.45
CA GLY A 251 8.52 22.03 -16.82
C GLY A 251 7.08 21.54 -16.94
N GLY A 252 6.64 21.32 -18.17
CA GLY A 252 5.32 20.72 -18.47
C GLY A 252 4.41 21.54 -19.36
N ARG A 253 4.86 22.72 -19.82
CA ARG A 253 4.10 23.57 -20.75
C ARG A 253 4.16 23.01 -22.17
N LEU A 254 3.00 22.96 -22.80
CA LEU A 254 2.93 22.73 -24.24
C LEU A 254 3.01 24.08 -24.97
N ASP A 255 3.87 24.19 -25.96
CA ASP A 255 4.17 25.32 -26.82
C ASP A 255 3.47 26.67 -26.49
N ASP A 256 2.24 26.85 -26.95
CA ASP A 256 1.44 28.07 -26.79
C ASP A 256 0.50 28.04 -25.56
N GLN A 257 0.45 26.93 -24.81
CA GLN A 257 -0.37 26.78 -23.62
C GLN A 257 0.49 26.91 -22.38
N SER A 258 0.13 27.84 -21.51
CA SER A 258 0.76 27.98 -20.19
C SER A 258 -0.19 27.48 -19.12
N PRO A 259 0.10 26.36 -18.44
CA PRO A 259 -0.69 25.95 -17.30
C PRO A 259 -0.56 26.99 -16.17
N PRO A 260 -1.52 27.08 -15.25
CA PRO A 260 -1.27 27.76 -14.01
C PRO A 260 -0.06 27.13 -13.31
N PRO A 261 0.79 27.92 -12.61
CA PRO A 261 1.98 27.41 -11.94
C PRO A 261 1.61 26.75 -10.60
N VAL A 262 0.61 25.90 -10.63
CA VAL A 262 0.03 25.18 -9.49
C VAL A 262 0.35 23.70 -9.62
N PHE A 263 0.87 23.12 -8.57
CA PHE A 263 1.22 21.70 -8.48
C PHE A 263 0.14 20.89 -7.81
N ASN A 264 -0.49 21.44 -6.75
CA ASN A 264 -1.51 20.73 -5.98
C ASN A 264 -2.64 21.67 -5.58
N VAL A 265 -3.85 21.14 -5.46
CA VAL A 265 -5.07 21.85 -5.06
C VAL A 265 -5.73 21.10 -3.91
N GLY A 266 -5.94 21.75 -2.80
CA GLY A 266 -6.63 21.17 -1.63
C GLY A 266 -8.16 21.03 -1.82
N PHE A 267 -8.80 20.47 -0.81
CA PHE A 267 -10.27 20.37 -0.69
C PHE A 267 -10.96 19.49 -1.73
N ARG A 268 -10.43 18.28 -1.87
CA ARG A 268 -10.97 17.24 -2.76
C ARG A 268 -11.72 16.18 -1.97
N PHE A 269 -12.93 16.44 -1.54
CA PHE A 269 -13.75 15.55 -0.72
C PHE A 269 -14.42 14.44 -1.52
N GLU A 270 -14.93 14.77 -2.70
CA GLU A 270 -15.69 13.85 -3.54
C GLU A 270 -14.84 13.24 -4.66
N GLU A 271 -13.82 12.49 -4.29
CA GLU A 271 -13.03 11.78 -5.28
C GLU A 271 -13.75 10.50 -5.72
N PRO A 272 -13.99 10.31 -7.03
CA PRO A 272 -14.79 9.20 -7.50
C PRO A 272 -14.13 7.84 -7.26
N PHE A 273 -14.84 6.95 -6.59
CA PHE A 273 -14.52 5.54 -6.53
C PHE A 273 -15.18 4.81 -7.70
N GLY A 274 -14.38 4.04 -8.44
CA GLY A 274 -14.92 3.27 -9.57
C GLY A 274 -15.44 4.14 -10.70
N ALA A 275 -14.68 5.19 -11.09
CA ALA A 275 -15.01 6.00 -12.24
C ALA A 275 -15.17 5.12 -13.51
N PRO A 276 -16.01 5.53 -14.46
CA PRO A 276 -16.66 4.65 -15.41
C PRO A 276 -15.78 4.17 -16.57
N LEU A 277 -14.78 3.33 -16.27
CA LEU A 277 -14.27 2.36 -17.24
C LEU A 277 -15.37 1.32 -17.64
N HIS A 278 -16.55 1.42 -17.01
CA HIS A 278 -17.63 0.46 -17.12
C HIS A 278 -18.53 0.64 -18.35
N ASP A 279 -18.36 1.72 -19.13
CA ASP A 279 -18.99 1.74 -20.43
C ASP A 279 -18.14 0.89 -21.38
N ALA A 280 -18.55 -0.37 -21.58
CA ALA A 280 -17.85 -1.31 -22.47
C ALA A 280 -17.70 -0.80 -23.90
N LEU A 281 -18.47 0.21 -24.29
CA LEU A 281 -18.38 0.90 -25.57
C LEU A 281 -17.24 1.93 -25.58
N ASP A 282 -17.00 2.62 -24.47
CA ASP A 282 -15.90 3.55 -24.34
C ASP A 282 -14.58 2.80 -24.16
N LEU A 283 -14.57 1.72 -23.39
CA LEU A 283 -13.40 0.82 -23.30
C LEU A 283 -13.03 0.24 -24.68
N GLY A 284 -14.02 -0.12 -25.50
CA GLY A 284 -13.78 -0.61 -26.87
C GLY A 284 -13.20 0.46 -27.77
N ARG A 285 -13.63 1.73 -27.65
CA ARG A 285 -13.06 2.89 -28.35
C ARG A 285 -11.66 3.20 -27.85
N GLU A 286 -11.46 3.23 -26.55
CA GLU A 286 -10.16 3.47 -25.93
C GLU A 286 -9.13 2.40 -26.29
N LEU A 287 -9.50 1.12 -26.29
CA LEU A 287 -8.63 0.04 -26.79
C LEU A 287 -8.30 0.16 -28.27
N LEU A 288 -9.26 0.58 -29.10
CA LEU A 288 -9.03 0.85 -30.51
C LEU A 288 -8.12 2.07 -30.72
N ASP A 289 -8.26 3.09 -29.89
CA ASP A 289 -7.43 4.29 -29.94
C ASP A 289 -6.03 4.04 -29.37
N VAL A 290 -5.90 3.21 -28.33
CA VAL A 290 -4.60 2.68 -27.87
C VAL A 290 -3.87 1.91 -28.98
N VAL A 291 -4.60 1.09 -29.73
CA VAL A 291 -4.03 0.36 -30.87
C VAL A 291 -3.68 1.31 -32.04
N ARG A 292 -4.48 2.35 -32.27
CA ARG A 292 -4.27 3.32 -33.35
C ARG A 292 -3.23 4.38 -33.03
N SER A 293 -3.24 4.93 -31.80
CA SER A 293 -2.32 5.97 -31.35
C SER A 293 -0.98 5.45 -30.86
N GLY A 294 -0.89 4.14 -30.69
CA GLY A 294 0.36 3.48 -30.37
C GLY A 294 0.79 3.51 -28.91
N GLY A 295 -0.12 3.79 -27.95
CA GLY A 295 0.29 3.76 -26.54
C GLY A 295 -0.85 3.57 -25.55
N PRO A 296 -0.57 3.04 -24.37
CA PRO A 296 -1.55 2.74 -23.30
C PRO A 296 -2.03 3.98 -22.51
N ARG A 297 -1.77 5.19 -23.00
CA ARG A 297 -2.05 6.48 -22.34
C ARG A 297 -3.50 6.74 -21.99
N VAL A 298 -4.41 6.03 -22.65
CA VAL A 298 -5.83 6.29 -22.58
C VAL A 298 -6.49 5.58 -21.41
N LEU A 299 -5.93 4.46 -20.97
CA LEU A 299 -6.52 3.66 -19.88
C LEU A 299 -6.40 4.30 -18.49
N GLY A 300 -5.57 5.33 -18.33
CA GLY A 300 -5.39 6.02 -17.03
C GLY A 300 -6.09 7.36 -16.93
N LYS A 301 -6.35 8.03 -18.07
CA LYS A 301 -6.98 9.36 -18.08
C LYS A 301 -8.48 9.26 -17.81
N GLY A 302 -8.94 9.90 -16.78
CA GLY A 302 -10.35 10.01 -16.44
C GLY A 302 -10.84 9.12 -15.30
N SER A 303 -10.02 8.19 -14.83
CA SER A 303 -10.39 7.29 -13.74
C SER A 303 -9.55 7.48 -12.47
N TRP A 304 -8.50 8.29 -12.53
CA TRP A 304 -7.66 8.57 -11.37
C TRP A 304 -8.21 9.78 -10.57
N ARG A 305 -7.96 9.78 -9.26
CA ARG A 305 -8.46 10.83 -8.36
C ARG A 305 -7.95 12.21 -8.72
N GLU A 306 -6.67 12.34 -9.01
CA GLU A 306 -6.04 13.61 -9.38
C GLU A 306 -6.48 14.14 -10.75
N HIS A 307 -7.24 13.35 -11.49
CA HIS A 307 -7.80 13.81 -12.76
C HIS A 307 -8.72 15.04 -12.61
N ARG A 308 -9.48 15.13 -11.52
CA ARG A 308 -10.32 16.31 -11.26
C ARG A 308 -9.46 17.55 -11.05
N GLN A 309 -8.41 17.46 -10.24
CA GLN A 309 -7.44 18.51 -10.03
C GLN A 309 -6.78 18.91 -11.35
N ALA A 310 -6.22 17.95 -12.08
CA ALA A 310 -5.52 18.21 -13.34
C ALA A 310 -6.43 18.86 -14.38
N ARG A 311 -7.70 18.46 -14.45
CA ARG A 311 -8.70 19.06 -15.33
C ARG A 311 -9.07 20.47 -14.88
N ALA A 312 -9.37 20.68 -13.60
CA ALA A 312 -9.71 21.99 -13.05
C ALA A 312 -8.60 23.01 -13.35
N LEU A 313 -7.34 22.63 -13.15
CA LEU A 313 -6.18 23.46 -13.46
C LEU A 313 -6.02 23.69 -14.97
N ALA A 314 -6.24 22.69 -15.82
CA ALA A 314 -6.19 22.85 -17.27
C ALA A 314 -7.31 23.77 -17.81
N GLU A 315 -8.49 23.69 -17.21
CA GLU A 315 -9.65 24.54 -17.53
C GLU A 315 -9.57 25.92 -16.85
N ARG A 316 -8.59 26.12 -15.94
CA ARG A 316 -8.43 27.31 -15.10
C ARG A 316 -9.68 27.63 -14.27
N ASP A 317 -10.31 26.58 -13.75
CA ASP A 317 -11.49 26.67 -12.90
C ASP A 317 -11.38 25.70 -11.71
N VAL A 318 -10.93 26.23 -10.58
CA VAL A 318 -10.82 25.49 -9.32
C VAL A 318 -12.00 25.76 -8.37
N SER A 319 -13.05 26.44 -8.84
CA SER A 319 -14.20 26.84 -8.01
C SER A 319 -14.94 25.68 -7.34
N GLY A 320 -14.84 24.48 -7.93
CA GLY A 320 -15.40 23.24 -7.34
C GLY A 320 -14.52 22.56 -6.30
N LEU A 321 -13.34 23.10 -5.99
CA LEU A 321 -12.37 22.53 -5.04
C LEU A 321 -12.17 23.50 -3.87
N HIS A 322 -13.08 23.47 -2.89
CA HIS A 322 -13.12 24.40 -1.75
C HIS A 322 -13.62 23.72 -0.48
N ALA A 323 -13.35 24.37 0.64
CA ALA A 323 -13.93 24.05 1.94
C ALA A 323 -14.75 25.25 2.46
N ASP A 324 -15.91 25.00 3.00
CA ASP A 324 -16.71 25.98 3.70
C ASP A 324 -16.48 25.86 5.22
N VAL A 325 -15.61 26.71 5.80
CA VAL A 325 -15.22 26.65 7.21
C VAL A 325 -16.19 27.49 8.06
N ASP A 326 -16.88 26.82 8.99
CA ASP A 326 -17.81 27.46 9.94
C ASP A 326 -17.06 27.89 11.21
N PHE A 327 -16.77 29.18 11.33
CA PHE A 327 -16.09 29.73 12.50
C PHE A 327 -16.95 29.72 13.76
N SER A 328 -18.27 29.63 13.65
CA SER A 328 -19.13 29.50 14.85
C SER A 328 -18.92 28.15 15.55
N THR A 329 -18.69 27.08 14.76
CA THR A 329 -18.33 25.77 15.29
C THR A 329 -16.94 25.78 15.94
N LEU A 330 -15.96 26.46 15.34
CA LEU A 330 -14.62 26.62 15.89
C LEU A 330 -14.62 27.40 17.20
N GLU A 331 -15.34 28.54 17.27
CA GLU A 331 -15.47 29.38 18.48
C GLU A 331 -16.19 28.66 19.62
N SER A 332 -17.13 27.77 19.28
CA SER A 332 -17.83 26.95 20.30
C SER A 332 -16.96 25.85 20.90
N GLY A 333 -15.88 25.47 20.22
CA GLY A 333 -15.04 24.30 20.56
C GLY A 333 -15.78 22.98 20.38
N GLU A 334 -16.85 22.94 19.59
CA GLU A 334 -17.57 21.70 19.27
C GLU A 334 -16.71 20.79 18.36
N THR A 335 -16.70 19.50 18.70
CA THR A 335 -16.05 18.49 17.86
C THR A 335 -17.04 17.91 16.89
N ASP A 336 -16.76 18.03 15.59
CA ASP A 336 -17.49 17.37 14.51
C ASP A 336 -16.52 16.59 13.60
N ARG A 337 -16.67 15.29 13.59
CA ARG A 337 -15.91 14.36 12.75
C ARG A 337 -16.77 13.69 11.67
N SER A 338 -17.95 14.22 11.40
CA SER A 338 -18.87 13.65 10.39
C SER A 338 -18.29 13.63 8.98
N GLY A 339 -17.32 14.51 8.70
CA GLY A 339 -16.55 14.53 7.45
C GLY A 339 -15.44 13.46 7.37
N VAL A 340 -15.25 12.63 8.40
CA VAL A 340 -14.23 11.55 8.39
C VAL A 340 -14.91 10.20 8.16
N PRO A 341 -14.80 9.60 6.97
CA PRO A 341 -15.46 8.34 6.66
C PRO A 341 -14.82 7.16 7.42
N GLU A 342 -15.65 6.27 7.96
CA GLU A 342 -15.22 5.05 8.66
C GLU A 342 -15.39 3.78 7.78
N THR A 343 -16.19 3.85 6.73
CA THR A 343 -16.50 2.73 5.83
C THR A 343 -16.40 3.13 4.36
N GLY A 344 -16.42 2.15 3.46
CA GLY A 344 -16.26 2.38 2.03
C GLY A 344 -14.80 2.32 1.59
N TYR A 345 -14.47 3.01 0.51
CA TYR A 345 -13.11 3.04 -0.04
C TYR A 345 -12.34 4.24 0.50
N LEU A 346 -11.44 3.97 1.41
CA LEU A 346 -10.65 4.97 2.11
C LEU A 346 -9.23 5.02 1.52
N ASN A 347 -8.66 6.21 1.43
CA ASN A 347 -7.22 6.39 1.29
C ASN A 347 -6.68 6.87 2.65
N LEU A 348 -5.77 6.13 3.18
CA LEU A 348 -5.23 6.32 4.52
C LEU A 348 -3.74 6.60 4.46
N LEU A 349 -3.26 7.32 5.46
CA LEU A 349 -1.84 7.63 5.63
C LEU A 349 -1.33 6.97 6.90
N TYR A 350 -0.08 6.52 6.87
CA TYR A 350 0.62 6.08 8.07
C TYR A 350 2.06 6.59 8.08
N PRO A 351 2.64 6.85 9.25
CA PRO A 351 4.05 7.19 9.39
C PRO A 351 4.91 5.93 9.41
N SER A 352 5.89 5.85 8.51
CA SER A 352 6.89 4.79 8.51
C SER A 352 7.91 4.97 9.62
N ARG A 353 8.37 3.88 10.22
CA ARG A 353 9.48 3.85 11.19
C ARG A 353 10.83 4.04 10.54
N PHE A 354 10.91 3.82 9.25
CA PHE A 354 12.15 3.86 8.48
C PHE A 354 12.19 5.10 7.60
N GLU A 355 13.36 5.71 7.53
CA GLU A 355 13.63 6.89 6.73
C GLU A 355 14.44 6.51 5.49
N PHE A 356 13.84 6.75 4.32
CA PHE A 356 14.46 6.44 3.03
C PHE A 356 14.71 7.70 2.18
N GLY A 357 14.77 8.85 2.81
CA GLY A 357 14.88 10.16 2.19
C GLY A 357 13.54 10.87 2.07
N GLU A 358 13.53 11.99 1.36
CA GLU A 358 12.36 12.84 1.23
C GLU A 358 11.70 12.67 -0.14
N GLY A 359 10.38 12.85 -0.15
CA GLY A 359 9.59 12.93 -1.36
C GLY A 359 9.69 11.72 -2.29
N ARG A 360 9.49 11.99 -3.58
CA ARG A 360 9.53 10.97 -4.63
C ARG A 360 10.86 11.00 -5.37
N ARG A 361 11.47 9.85 -5.56
CA ARG A 361 12.68 9.67 -6.37
C ARG A 361 12.30 9.24 -7.79
N PRO A 362 12.28 10.15 -8.78
CA PRO A 362 11.78 9.85 -10.12
C PRO A 362 12.63 8.86 -10.90
N ASP A 363 13.94 8.84 -10.65
CA ASP A 363 14.89 7.90 -11.24
C ASP A 363 14.58 6.44 -10.89
N LEU A 364 14.02 6.20 -9.70
CA LEU A 364 13.69 4.87 -9.19
C LEU A 364 12.17 4.63 -9.08
N ASN A 365 11.31 5.63 -9.34
CA ASN A 365 9.89 5.59 -9.01
C ASN A 365 9.64 5.15 -7.55
N PHE A 366 10.48 5.64 -6.64
CA PHE A 366 10.48 5.27 -5.25
C PHE A 366 9.94 6.42 -4.39
N LEU A 367 9.05 6.10 -3.46
CA LEU A 367 8.45 7.04 -2.52
C LEU A 367 9.20 6.99 -1.20
N GLY A 368 10.11 7.96 -0.98
CA GLY A 368 11.06 7.96 0.14
C GLY A 368 10.45 8.46 1.44
N GLY A 369 9.57 9.45 1.39
CA GLY A 369 9.02 10.15 2.55
C GLY A 369 8.49 9.25 3.66
N ARG A 370 8.43 9.78 4.87
CA ARG A 370 7.93 9.04 6.05
C ARG A 370 6.43 8.83 6.06
N ILE A 371 5.65 9.74 5.47
CA ILE A 371 4.20 9.60 5.36
C ILE A 371 3.88 8.80 4.10
N GLN A 372 3.30 7.62 4.29
CA GLN A 372 3.02 6.69 3.20
C GLN A 372 1.52 6.42 3.07
N PRO A 373 1.00 6.34 1.84
CA PRO A 373 -0.41 6.08 1.59
C PRO A 373 -0.71 4.59 1.40
N TYR A 374 -1.93 4.19 1.71
CA TYR A 374 -2.51 2.91 1.27
C TYR A 374 -4.03 3.05 1.09
N ALA A 375 -4.65 2.13 0.36
CA ALA A 375 -6.10 2.06 0.29
C ALA A 375 -6.65 0.97 1.21
N LEU A 376 -7.80 1.26 1.81
CA LEU A 376 -8.56 0.32 2.60
C LEU A 376 -10.03 0.37 2.21
N TYR A 377 -10.59 -0.75 1.81
CA TYR A 377 -12.04 -0.88 1.70
C TYR A 377 -12.58 -1.49 2.99
N VAL A 378 -13.48 -0.79 3.64
CA VAL A 378 -14.18 -1.25 4.84
C VAL A 378 -15.65 -1.51 4.48
N PRO A 379 -16.20 -2.72 4.72
CA PRO A 379 -17.57 -3.03 4.33
C PRO A 379 -18.59 -2.12 5.02
N SER A 380 -19.66 -1.80 4.30
CA SER A 380 -20.74 -0.93 4.81
C SER A 380 -21.47 -1.49 6.02
N SER A 381 -21.32 -2.79 6.27
CA SER A 381 -21.87 -3.47 7.45
C SER A 381 -21.02 -3.32 8.72
N TYR A 382 -19.83 -2.72 8.60
CA TYR A 382 -18.99 -2.45 9.77
C TYR A 382 -19.63 -1.40 10.66
N GLU A 383 -19.70 -1.67 11.96
CA GLU A 383 -20.12 -0.74 12.98
C GLU A 383 -19.04 -0.64 14.07
N ALA A 384 -18.56 0.58 14.33
CA ALA A 384 -17.54 0.81 15.35
C ALA A 384 -18.03 0.32 16.73
N GLY A 385 -17.22 -0.50 17.39
CA GLY A 385 -17.58 -1.10 18.69
C GLY A 385 -18.43 -2.38 18.61
N ALA A 386 -18.75 -2.88 17.41
CA ALA A 386 -19.30 -4.22 17.26
C ALA A 386 -18.32 -5.29 17.75
N ASN A 387 -18.86 -6.42 18.23
CA ASN A 387 -18.04 -7.49 18.82
C ASN A 387 -17.38 -8.44 17.81
N GLU A 388 -17.49 -8.18 16.51
CA GLU A 388 -16.94 -9.05 15.47
C GLU A 388 -15.72 -8.41 14.82
N ASP A 389 -14.60 -9.10 14.92
CA ASP A 389 -13.36 -8.72 14.23
C ASP A 389 -13.47 -8.99 12.73
N LEU A 390 -12.99 -8.06 11.90
CA LEU A 390 -13.05 -8.13 10.45
C LEU A 390 -12.05 -9.15 9.88
N PRO A 391 -12.44 -10.03 8.96
CA PRO A 391 -11.48 -10.69 8.09
C PRO A 391 -10.68 -9.64 7.31
N LEU A 392 -9.41 -9.94 7.00
CA LEU A 392 -8.56 -9.06 6.19
C LEU A 392 -8.17 -9.73 4.88
N VAL A 393 -8.20 -8.98 3.80
CA VAL A 393 -7.59 -9.38 2.52
C VAL A 393 -6.49 -8.39 2.17
N LEU A 394 -5.25 -8.87 2.10
CA LEU A 394 -4.16 -8.14 1.49
C LEU A 394 -4.27 -8.28 -0.04
N LEU A 395 -4.37 -7.16 -0.74
CA LEU A 395 -4.53 -7.12 -2.19
C LEU A 395 -3.35 -6.37 -2.83
N CYS A 396 -2.42 -7.12 -3.39
CA CYS A 396 -1.16 -6.64 -3.96
C CYS A 396 -1.37 -6.03 -5.35
N HIS A 397 -0.93 -4.78 -5.59
CA HIS A 397 -1.07 -4.09 -6.87
C HIS A 397 -0.11 -4.59 -7.97
N SER A 398 -0.40 -4.25 -9.23
CA SER A 398 0.39 -4.63 -10.39
C SER A 398 1.57 -3.69 -10.67
N LEU A 399 2.49 -4.14 -11.51
CA LEU A 399 3.60 -3.31 -12.02
C LEU A 399 3.06 -2.05 -12.71
N GLY A 400 3.62 -0.91 -12.35
CA GLY A 400 3.20 0.39 -12.88
C GLY A 400 1.90 0.92 -12.29
N CYS A 401 1.36 0.29 -11.25
CA CYS A 401 0.14 0.67 -10.56
C CYS A 401 0.45 1.19 -9.15
N SER A 402 -0.57 1.69 -8.47
CA SER A 402 -0.52 2.15 -7.10
C SER A 402 -1.56 1.43 -6.23
N TYR A 403 -1.61 1.79 -4.96
CA TYR A 403 -2.62 1.36 -4.00
C TYR A 403 -4.08 1.58 -4.47
N ASN A 404 -4.31 2.52 -5.39
CA ASN A 404 -5.64 2.81 -5.92
C ASN A 404 -6.04 1.96 -7.15
N GLN A 405 -5.17 1.06 -7.63
CA GLN A 405 -5.44 0.25 -8.83
C GLN A 405 -6.82 -0.38 -8.84
N TYR A 406 -7.14 -1.07 -7.75
CA TYR A 406 -8.38 -1.87 -7.70
C TYR A 406 -9.61 -1.00 -7.53
N GLY A 407 -9.51 0.10 -6.81
CA GLY A 407 -10.60 1.07 -6.71
C GLY A 407 -10.96 1.72 -8.04
N ILE A 408 -10.00 1.83 -8.96
CA ILE A 408 -10.16 2.48 -10.25
C ILE A 408 -10.53 1.49 -11.35
N TYR A 409 -9.71 0.46 -11.57
CA TYR A 409 -9.85 -0.42 -12.73
C TYR A 409 -10.76 -1.62 -12.50
N THR A 410 -10.80 -2.13 -11.26
CA THR A 410 -11.56 -3.31 -10.90
C THR A 410 -12.26 -3.14 -9.55
N PRO A 411 -13.17 -2.13 -9.44
CA PRO A 411 -13.86 -1.83 -8.18
C PRO A 411 -14.64 -3.02 -7.63
N ASN A 412 -15.14 -3.90 -8.51
CA ASN A 412 -15.78 -5.13 -8.06
C ASN A 412 -14.85 -6.08 -7.31
N TYR A 413 -13.52 -5.94 -7.47
CA TYR A 413 -12.61 -6.79 -6.71
C TYR A 413 -12.68 -6.44 -5.22
N VAL A 414 -12.55 -5.18 -4.87
CA VAL A 414 -12.63 -4.74 -3.48
C VAL A 414 -14.06 -4.82 -2.93
N THR A 415 -15.09 -4.40 -3.71
CA THR A 415 -16.48 -4.43 -3.24
C THR A 415 -17.01 -5.85 -3.06
N GLN A 416 -16.67 -6.80 -3.94
CA GLN A 416 -17.10 -8.21 -3.77
C GLN A 416 -16.43 -8.85 -2.55
N LEU A 417 -15.16 -8.54 -2.28
CA LEU A 417 -14.50 -9.01 -1.06
C LEU A 417 -15.04 -8.33 0.19
N GLY A 418 -15.26 -7.02 0.13
CA GLY A 418 -15.79 -6.26 1.26
C GLY A 418 -17.24 -6.61 1.58
N GLU A 419 -18.14 -6.41 0.63
CA GLU A 419 -19.57 -6.49 0.89
C GLU A 419 -20.10 -7.94 0.93
N GLU A 420 -19.65 -8.82 0.01
CA GLU A 420 -20.14 -10.19 -0.02
C GLU A 420 -19.56 -11.08 1.10
N TYR A 421 -18.35 -10.76 1.58
CA TYR A 421 -17.63 -11.61 2.55
C TYR A 421 -17.33 -10.92 3.88
N GLY A 422 -17.73 -9.65 4.02
CA GLY A 422 -17.55 -8.86 5.25
C GLY A 422 -16.08 -8.66 5.61
N ALA A 423 -15.21 -8.48 4.62
CA ALA A 423 -13.77 -8.36 4.82
C ALA A 423 -13.28 -6.92 4.64
N ALA A 424 -12.36 -6.44 5.48
CA ALA A 424 -11.52 -5.31 5.14
C ALA A 424 -10.56 -5.71 4.01
N VAL A 425 -10.35 -4.83 3.01
CA VAL A 425 -9.48 -5.10 1.87
C VAL A 425 -8.41 -4.01 1.80
N MET A 426 -7.18 -4.36 2.15
CA MET A 426 -6.03 -3.45 2.19
C MET A 426 -5.20 -3.56 0.91
N VAL A 427 -4.83 -2.41 0.34
CA VAL A 427 -3.93 -2.31 -0.82
C VAL A 427 -2.77 -1.40 -0.45
N PRO A 428 -1.58 -1.92 -0.11
CA PRO A 428 -0.40 -1.12 0.22
C PRO A 428 0.18 -0.46 -1.03
N GLN A 429 0.92 0.64 -0.86
CA GLN A 429 1.60 1.35 -1.94
C GLN A 429 2.91 0.68 -2.38
N THR A 430 3.57 -0.04 -1.47
CA THR A 430 4.85 -0.74 -1.71
C THR A 430 6.00 0.16 -2.14
N ARG A 431 6.07 1.38 -1.55
CA ARG A 431 7.07 2.39 -1.83
C ARG A 431 7.19 2.80 -3.30
N GLY A 432 6.15 2.54 -4.07
CA GLY A 432 6.10 2.91 -5.49
C GLY A 432 5.60 1.79 -6.40
N PRO A 433 5.46 2.08 -7.70
CA PRO A 433 4.79 1.20 -8.65
C PRO A 433 5.61 -0.02 -9.09
N VAL A 434 6.87 -0.16 -8.64
CA VAL A 434 7.82 -1.17 -9.15
C VAL A 434 8.54 -1.97 -8.05
N GLY A 435 8.07 -1.90 -6.80
CA GLY A 435 8.78 -2.44 -5.62
C GLY A 435 8.81 -3.98 -5.51
N TRP A 436 8.08 -4.73 -6.35
CA TRP A 436 8.05 -6.20 -6.40
C TRP A 436 7.82 -6.89 -5.04
N PHE A 437 7.29 -6.20 -4.03
CA PHE A 437 7.03 -6.76 -2.69
C PHE A 437 8.29 -7.34 -2.03
N GLN A 438 9.42 -6.68 -2.23
CA GLN A 438 10.73 -7.03 -1.66
C GLN A 438 11.30 -5.83 -0.93
N ARG A 439 12.15 -6.05 0.09
CA ARG A 439 12.83 -5.01 0.85
C ARG A 439 11.87 -3.93 1.38
N GLU A 440 12.07 -2.69 0.98
CA GLU A 440 11.26 -1.54 1.39
C GLU A 440 9.79 -1.68 0.96
N ALA A 441 9.51 -2.36 -0.16
CA ALA A 441 8.15 -2.64 -0.60
C ALA A 441 7.45 -3.72 0.25
N GLU A 442 8.20 -4.70 0.73
CA GLU A 442 7.72 -5.70 1.69
C GLU A 442 7.48 -5.08 3.07
N LEU A 443 8.40 -4.22 3.53
CA LEU A 443 8.23 -3.45 4.76
C LEU A 443 6.93 -2.65 4.76
N ASP A 444 6.67 -1.93 3.68
CA ASP A 444 5.47 -1.10 3.50
C ASP A 444 4.17 -1.90 3.66
N VAL A 445 4.15 -3.16 3.20
CA VAL A 445 3.01 -4.05 3.42
C VAL A 445 2.72 -4.24 4.91
N PHE A 446 3.74 -4.48 5.72
CA PHE A 446 3.56 -4.78 7.14
C PHE A 446 3.32 -3.54 7.99
N GLU A 447 3.92 -2.41 7.63
CA GLU A 447 3.62 -1.13 8.28
C GLU A 447 2.18 -0.68 8.00
N ALA A 448 1.71 -0.76 6.74
CA ALA A 448 0.32 -0.49 6.40
C ALA A 448 -0.65 -1.46 7.10
N TRP A 449 -0.31 -2.77 7.17
CA TRP A 449 -1.13 -3.73 7.91
C TRP A 449 -1.22 -3.37 9.40
N ARG A 450 -0.10 -2.98 10.01
CA ARG A 450 -0.08 -2.52 11.40
C ARG A 450 -0.99 -1.31 11.62
N ASP A 451 -1.02 -0.36 10.68
CA ASP A 451 -1.91 0.80 10.74
C ASP A 451 -3.39 0.38 10.65
N VAL A 452 -3.73 -0.57 9.75
CA VAL A 452 -5.10 -1.14 9.71
C VAL A 452 -5.52 -1.71 11.06
N GLU A 453 -4.65 -2.49 11.72
CA GLU A 453 -4.95 -3.09 13.02
C GLU A 453 -5.05 -2.06 14.17
N SER A 454 -4.40 -0.90 14.02
CA SER A 454 -4.54 0.20 14.98
C SER A 454 -5.90 0.89 14.89
N ARG A 455 -6.53 0.85 13.71
CA ARG A 455 -7.82 1.53 13.42
C ARG A 455 -9.02 0.59 13.52
N TYR A 456 -8.86 -0.66 13.08
CA TYR A 456 -9.93 -1.64 12.96
C TYR A 456 -9.58 -2.95 13.65
N PRO A 457 -10.54 -3.62 14.30
CA PRO A 457 -10.32 -4.95 14.85
C PRO A 457 -10.21 -5.97 13.73
N VAL A 458 -9.04 -6.62 13.59
CA VAL A 458 -8.76 -7.62 12.55
C VAL A 458 -8.74 -9.03 13.14
N ASP A 459 -9.48 -9.95 12.51
CA ASP A 459 -9.40 -11.38 12.79
C ASP A 459 -8.20 -12.00 12.07
N ARG A 460 -7.07 -12.10 12.75
CA ARG A 460 -5.84 -12.70 12.22
C ARG A 460 -6.00 -14.19 11.82
N SER A 461 -7.05 -14.87 12.28
CA SER A 461 -7.33 -16.23 11.83
C SER A 461 -7.98 -16.29 10.43
N ARG A 462 -8.48 -15.17 9.92
CA ARG A 462 -9.20 -15.06 8.64
C ARG A 462 -8.53 -14.06 7.68
N VAL A 463 -7.23 -14.20 7.48
CA VAL A 463 -6.50 -13.35 6.55
C VAL A 463 -6.28 -14.08 5.22
N GLY A 464 -6.59 -13.41 4.12
CA GLY A 464 -6.32 -13.85 2.76
C GLY A 464 -5.33 -12.93 2.06
N ILE A 465 -4.67 -13.45 1.02
CA ILE A 465 -3.78 -12.65 0.17
C ILE A 465 -4.13 -12.87 -1.30
N SER A 466 -4.15 -11.79 -2.07
CA SER A 466 -4.38 -11.83 -3.51
C SER A 466 -3.63 -10.72 -4.23
N GLY A 467 -3.55 -10.83 -5.56
CA GLY A 467 -2.96 -9.79 -6.39
C GLY A 467 -2.90 -10.18 -7.84
N TYR A 468 -2.68 -9.17 -8.69
CA TYR A 468 -2.66 -9.28 -10.14
C TYR A 468 -1.28 -8.99 -10.70
N SER A 469 -0.78 -9.79 -11.64
CA SER A 469 0.51 -9.60 -12.30
C SER A 469 1.67 -9.54 -11.28
N MET A 470 2.40 -8.42 -11.14
CA MET A 470 3.38 -8.22 -10.07
C MET A 470 2.76 -8.48 -8.69
N GLY A 471 1.50 -8.06 -8.46
CA GLY A 471 0.78 -8.39 -7.23
C GLY A 471 0.48 -9.89 -7.08
N GLY A 472 0.32 -10.61 -8.19
CA GLY A 472 0.27 -12.06 -8.18
C GLY A 472 1.58 -12.69 -7.72
N TYR A 473 2.73 -12.13 -8.14
CA TYR A 473 4.04 -12.50 -7.59
C TYR A 473 4.11 -12.20 -6.08
N GLY A 474 3.72 -10.98 -5.65
CA GLY A 474 3.63 -10.62 -4.22
C GLY A 474 2.80 -11.62 -3.42
N THR A 475 1.66 -12.08 -3.98
CA THR A 475 0.84 -13.14 -3.38
C THR A 475 1.62 -14.44 -3.18
N LEU A 476 2.42 -14.85 -4.17
CA LEU A 476 3.17 -16.11 -4.12
C LEU A 476 4.34 -16.05 -3.14
N VAL A 477 5.09 -14.94 -3.12
CA VAL A 477 6.28 -14.80 -2.29
C VAL A 477 5.93 -14.53 -0.84
N LEU A 478 5.02 -13.59 -0.55
CA LEU A 478 4.65 -13.23 0.83
C LEU A 478 3.93 -14.39 1.54
N ALA A 479 3.02 -15.10 0.84
CA ALA A 479 2.37 -16.29 1.40
C ALA A 479 3.38 -17.40 1.73
N ALA A 480 4.46 -17.52 0.97
CA ALA A 480 5.48 -18.53 1.19
C ALA A 480 6.53 -18.10 2.24
N LYS A 481 6.85 -16.80 2.35
CA LYS A 481 7.72 -16.28 3.42
C LYS A 481 7.03 -16.34 4.78
N TYR A 482 5.73 -16.02 4.84
CA TYR A 482 4.96 -15.86 6.08
C TYR A 482 3.67 -16.71 6.07
N PRO A 483 3.76 -18.04 5.96
CA PRO A 483 2.57 -18.90 5.80
C PRO A 483 1.66 -18.94 7.04
N ASP A 484 2.12 -18.46 8.18
CA ASP A 484 1.34 -18.33 9.41
C ASP A 484 0.57 -17.01 9.52
N LEU A 485 0.64 -16.16 8.50
CA LEU A 485 -0.23 -14.99 8.36
C LEU A 485 -1.45 -15.24 7.47
N PHE A 486 -1.41 -16.22 6.57
CA PHE A 486 -2.41 -16.34 5.51
C PHE A 486 -3.15 -17.68 5.52
N GLY A 487 -4.48 -17.62 5.52
CA GLY A 487 -5.32 -18.81 5.43
C GLY A 487 -5.45 -19.33 3.99
N ARG A 488 -5.38 -18.47 2.97
CA ARG A 488 -5.39 -18.80 1.54
C ARG A 488 -4.76 -17.71 0.69
N GLY A 489 -4.18 -18.11 -0.46
CA GLY A 489 -3.69 -17.21 -1.49
C GLY A 489 -4.43 -17.36 -2.83
N PHE A 490 -4.66 -16.24 -3.50
CA PHE A 490 -5.26 -16.19 -4.83
C PHE A 490 -4.40 -15.33 -5.76
N ALA A 491 -3.52 -15.94 -6.55
CA ALA A 491 -2.63 -15.26 -7.49
C ALA A 491 -3.25 -15.23 -8.90
N VAL A 492 -3.37 -14.05 -9.47
CA VAL A 492 -3.91 -13.82 -10.81
C VAL A 492 -2.79 -13.38 -11.74
N VAL A 493 -2.52 -14.16 -12.78
CA VAL A 493 -1.46 -13.97 -13.76
C VAL A 493 -0.11 -13.60 -13.13
N GLY A 494 0.18 -14.21 -11.97
CA GLY A 494 1.38 -13.93 -11.17
C GLY A 494 2.57 -14.79 -11.65
N PRO A 495 3.70 -14.18 -12.00
CA PRO A 495 4.92 -14.95 -12.23
C PRO A 495 5.47 -15.44 -10.87
N PRO A 496 6.02 -16.67 -10.79
CA PRO A 496 6.61 -17.14 -9.53
C PRO A 496 8.02 -16.61 -9.28
N THR A 497 8.61 -15.98 -10.28
CA THR A 497 9.90 -15.30 -10.26
C THR A 497 9.85 -14.15 -11.24
N GLU A 498 10.75 -13.19 -11.14
CA GLU A 498 10.91 -12.15 -12.16
C GLU A 498 11.34 -12.74 -13.52
N ASP A 499 12.12 -13.82 -13.50
CA ASP A 499 12.36 -14.65 -14.68
C ASP A 499 11.44 -15.87 -14.64
N PRO A 500 10.26 -15.81 -15.28
CA PRO A 500 9.26 -16.87 -15.21
C PRO A 500 9.69 -18.21 -15.81
N VAL A 501 10.85 -18.26 -16.47
CA VAL A 501 11.41 -19.48 -17.06
C VAL A 501 12.92 -19.47 -16.86
N GLU A 502 13.40 -20.26 -15.90
CA GLU A 502 14.82 -20.48 -15.66
C GLU A 502 15.52 -20.86 -16.99
N GLY A 503 16.38 -19.99 -17.50
CA GLY A 503 17.04 -20.15 -18.80
C GLY A 503 16.36 -19.45 -19.99
N THR A 504 15.26 -18.71 -19.79
CA THR A 504 14.64 -17.87 -20.82
C THR A 504 14.62 -16.40 -20.43
N THR A 505 15.75 -15.88 -20.00
CA THR A 505 16.03 -14.46 -19.69
C THR A 505 15.58 -13.46 -20.78
N ASN A 506 14.85 -13.91 -21.76
CA ASN A 506 14.51 -13.15 -22.95
C ASN A 506 13.02 -13.00 -23.24
N ASN A 507 12.07 -13.52 -22.43
CA ASN A 507 10.67 -13.51 -22.85
C ASN A 507 9.88 -12.27 -22.48
N LEU A 508 10.10 -11.62 -21.33
CA LEU A 508 9.66 -10.23 -21.13
C LEU A 508 10.43 -9.28 -22.08
N LEU A 509 11.68 -9.63 -22.42
CA LEU A 509 12.56 -8.92 -23.36
C LEU A 509 12.32 -9.31 -24.82
N GLN A 510 11.60 -10.39 -25.09
CA GLN A 510 11.17 -10.82 -26.44
C GLN A 510 9.75 -10.35 -26.81
N LEU A 511 9.08 -9.65 -25.95
CA LEU A 511 8.01 -8.75 -26.44
C LEU A 511 8.63 -7.97 -27.60
N PRO A 512 8.04 -8.01 -28.83
CA PRO A 512 8.58 -7.29 -29.96
C PRO A 512 9.02 -5.92 -29.48
N GLY A 513 10.22 -5.46 -29.80
CA GLY A 513 10.79 -4.20 -29.29
C GLY A 513 9.85 -3.00 -29.43
N LEU A 514 8.80 -3.16 -30.23
CA LEU A 514 7.66 -2.25 -30.38
C LEU A 514 6.76 -2.22 -29.12
N VAL A 515 6.56 -3.34 -28.43
CA VAL A 515 5.66 -3.43 -27.25
C VAL A 515 6.42 -2.99 -25.99
N THR A 516 7.66 -3.42 -25.80
CA THR A 516 8.52 -2.92 -24.73
C THR A 516 8.83 -1.43 -24.89
N ARG A 517 9.10 -0.96 -26.09
CA ARG A 517 9.32 0.46 -26.39
C ARG A 517 8.06 1.30 -26.20
N LYS A 518 6.88 0.72 -26.38
CA LYS A 518 5.58 1.38 -26.21
C LYS A 518 5.01 1.26 -24.79
N LEU A 519 5.25 0.15 -24.09
CA LEU A 519 4.80 -0.04 -22.71
C LEU A 519 5.72 0.68 -21.70
N PHE A 520 7.02 0.75 -21.98
CA PHE A 520 8.01 1.20 -20.99
C PHE A 520 8.88 2.38 -21.49
N GLY A 521 8.53 3.00 -22.63
CA GLY A 521 9.30 4.11 -23.22
C GLY A 521 10.62 3.65 -23.87
N GLY A 522 11.27 4.52 -24.64
CA GLY A 522 12.45 4.21 -25.44
C GLY A 522 13.80 4.21 -24.70
N GLY A 523 13.85 3.94 -23.40
CA GLY A 523 15.07 3.84 -22.63
C GLY A 523 15.97 2.65 -23.05
N ASP A 524 17.26 2.76 -22.81
CA ASP A 524 18.24 1.69 -23.09
C ASP A 524 17.85 0.43 -22.27
N ARG A 525 18.09 -0.75 -22.84
CA ARG A 525 17.83 -2.04 -22.17
C ARG A 525 18.51 -2.14 -20.80
N GLY A 526 19.61 -1.40 -20.59
CA GLY A 526 20.33 -1.31 -19.33
C GLY A 526 19.57 -0.56 -18.23
N GLU A 527 18.81 0.48 -18.57
CA GLU A 527 17.96 1.22 -17.61
C GLU A 527 16.72 0.42 -17.19
N LEU A 528 16.14 -0.35 -18.10
CA LEU A 528 15.03 -1.25 -17.77
C LEU A 528 15.50 -2.40 -16.88
N LEU A 529 16.70 -2.93 -17.13
CA LEU A 529 17.35 -3.95 -16.30
C LEU A 529 17.84 -3.37 -14.96
N GLY A 530 18.12 -2.07 -14.88
CA GLY A 530 18.48 -1.38 -13.63
C GLY A 530 17.34 -1.32 -12.61
N ILE A 531 16.08 -1.48 -13.03
CA ILE A 531 14.92 -1.65 -12.15
C ILE A 531 14.90 -3.08 -11.53
N PHE A 532 15.64 -4.02 -12.11
CA PHE A 532 15.72 -5.43 -11.73
C PHE A 532 17.14 -5.81 -11.25
N THR A 533 17.91 -4.89 -10.64
CA THR A 533 19.35 -5.06 -10.37
C THR A 533 19.70 -5.89 -9.14
N GLU A 534 18.77 -6.26 -8.29
CA GLU A 534 19.01 -7.25 -7.25
C GLU A 534 18.45 -8.61 -7.68
N GLU A 535 19.10 -9.71 -7.31
CA GLU A 535 18.60 -11.04 -7.66
C GLU A 535 17.18 -11.20 -7.08
N PRO A 536 16.17 -11.46 -7.95
CA PRO A 536 14.78 -11.48 -7.49
C PRO A 536 14.52 -12.65 -6.56
N GLU A 537 13.73 -12.42 -5.53
CA GLU A 537 13.27 -13.48 -4.67
C GLU A 537 12.43 -14.50 -5.45
N ASN A 538 12.81 -15.76 -5.36
CA ASN A 538 12.18 -16.81 -6.15
C ASN A 538 11.18 -17.60 -5.32
N ALA A 539 9.88 -17.35 -5.52
CA ALA A 539 8.80 -18.05 -4.83
C ALA A 539 8.78 -19.58 -5.06
N LEU A 540 9.40 -20.08 -6.15
CA LEU A 540 9.56 -21.51 -6.38
C LEU A 540 10.48 -22.17 -5.34
N ARG A 541 11.43 -21.44 -4.77
CA ARG A 541 12.32 -21.95 -3.72
C ARG A 541 11.65 -22.13 -2.37
N LEU A 542 10.47 -21.50 -2.17
CA LEU A 542 9.75 -21.47 -0.89
C LEU A 542 8.44 -22.28 -0.91
N THR A 543 8.16 -23.04 -1.97
CA THR A 543 6.87 -23.74 -2.12
C THR A 543 6.60 -24.78 -1.04
N GLU A 544 7.64 -25.30 -0.35
CA GLU A 544 7.53 -26.19 0.80
C GLU A 544 6.78 -25.55 1.98
N ASN A 545 6.84 -24.22 2.10
CA ASN A 545 6.24 -23.46 3.21
C ASN A 545 4.70 -23.39 3.10
N LEU A 546 4.15 -23.64 1.93
CA LEU A 546 2.71 -23.50 1.64
C LEU A 546 1.86 -24.71 2.06
N ARG A 547 2.35 -25.56 2.96
CA ARG A 547 1.59 -26.72 3.45
C ARG A 547 0.20 -26.36 3.95
N HIS A 548 0.06 -25.25 4.66
CA HIS A 548 -1.18 -24.80 5.26
C HIS A 548 -1.84 -23.63 4.52
N VAL A 549 -1.23 -23.12 3.46
CA VAL A 549 -1.80 -22.04 2.63
C VAL A 549 -2.23 -22.59 1.27
N PRO A 550 -3.50 -23.02 1.11
CA PRO A 550 -4.01 -23.42 -0.20
C PRO A 550 -3.95 -22.28 -1.21
N MET A 551 -3.49 -22.57 -2.45
CA MET A 551 -3.30 -21.57 -3.49
C MET A 551 -4.30 -21.75 -4.63
N LEU A 552 -4.97 -20.64 -5.05
CA LEU A 552 -5.70 -20.54 -6.30
C LEU A 552 -4.86 -19.74 -7.30
N LEU A 553 -4.63 -20.30 -8.46
CA LEU A 553 -3.83 -19.71 -9.53
C LEU A 553 -4.72 -19.51 -10.77
N TRP A 554 -4.87 -18.27 -11.21
CA TRP A 554 -5.55 -17.94 -12.45
C TRP A 554 -4.55 -17.44 -13.49
N ASN A 555 -4.62 -17.96 -14.73
CA ASN A 555 -3.76 -17.49 -15.81
C ASN A 555 -4.44 -17.59 -17.18
N GLY A 556 -4.10 -16.67 -18.10
CA GLY A 556 -4.48 -16.76 -19.49
C GLY A 556 -3.62 -17.75 -20.26
N ILE A 557 -4.21 -18.59 -21.10
CA ILE A 557 -3.43 -19.55 -21.94
C ILE A 557 -2.61 -18.85 -23.03
N ALA A 558 -2.98 -17.64 -23.40
CA ALA A 558 -2.30 -16.81 -24.39
C ALA A 558 -1.68 -15.55 -23.75
N ASP A 559 -1.31 -15.64 -22.48
CA ASP A 559 -0.66 -14.56 -21.74
C ASP A 559 0.79 -14.38 -22.24
N PRO A 560 1.13 -13.20 -22.82
CA PRO A 560 2.47 -12.96 -23.33
C PRO A 560 3.45 -12.47 -22.26
N LEU A 561 2.94 -11.97 -21.11
CA LEU A 561 3.76 -11.41 -20.02
C LEU A 561 4.07 -12.48 -18.97
N VAL A 562 3.10 -13.31 -18.64
CA VAL A 562 3.27 -14.47 -17.76
C VAL A 562 2.95 -15.74 -18.54
N PRO A 563 3.94 -16.28 -19.26
CA PRO A 563 3.76 -17.47 -20.10
C PRO A 563 3.22 -18.67 -19.32
N LEU A 564 2.39 -19.48 -19.96
CA LEU A 564 1.68 -20.63 -19.38
C LEU A 564 2.60 -21.55 -18.55
N LEU A 565 3.88 -21.64 -18.91
CA LEU A 565 4.85 -22.50 -18.22
C LEU A 565 5.07 -22.05 -16.76
N ALA A 566 5.05 -20.75 -16.48
CA ALA A 566 5.29 -20.19 -15.15
C ALA A 566 4.26 -20.68 -14.10
N PRO A 567 2.94 -20.43 -14.24
CA PRO A 567 1.95 -20.91 -13.28
C PRO A 567 1.84 -22.45 -13.30
N THR A 568 2.18 -23.09 -14.42
CA THR A 568 2.17 -24.55 -14.52
C THR A 568 3.31 -25.18 -13.69
N ASN A 569 4.51 -24.62 -13.74
CA ASN A 569 5.64 -25.09 -12.92
C ASN A 569 5.36 -24.90 -11.44
N TYR A 570 4.79 -23.75 -11.07
CA TYR A 570 4.44 -23.50 -9.67
C TYR A 570 3.38 -24.51 -9.16
N ALA A 571 2.32 -24.73 -9.92
CA ALA A 571 1.30 -25.73 -9.58
C ALA A 571 1.88 -27.15 -9.52
N GLU A 572 2.84 -27.47 -10.39
CA GLU A 572 3.51 -28.77 -10.37
C GLU A 572 4.38 -28.96 -9.13
N ARG A 573 5.07 -27.91 -8.66
CA ARG A 573 5.80 -27.93 -7.39
C ARG A 573 4.84 -28.20 -6.23
N LEU A 574 3.72 -27.46 -6.12
CA LEU A 574 2.71 -27.70 -5.09
C LEU A 574 2.15 -29.13 -5.16
N ARG A 575 1.94 -29.64 -6.38
CA ARG A 575 1.49 -31.01 -6.60
C ARG A 575 2.52 -32.04 -6.12
N SER A 576 3.81 -31.80 -6.34
CA SER A 576 4.89 -32.71 -5.94
C SER A 576 5.01 -32.78 -4.41
N HIS A 577 4.78 -31.67 -3.70
CA HIS A 577 4.70 -31.65 -2.24
C HIS A 577 3.38 -32.25 -1.71
N GLY A 578 2.39 -32.45 -2.58
CA GLY A 578 1.07 -32.92 -2.20
C GLY A 578 0.21 -31.85 -1.53
N TYR A 579 0.43 -30.57 -1.83
CA TYR A 579 -0.26 -29.45 -1.21
C TYR A 579 -1.52 -29.05 -1.95
N ARG A 580 -2.49 -28.51 -1.22
CA ARG A 580 -3.78 -28.07 -1.74
C ARG A 580 -3.57 -26.88 -2.68
N HIS A 581 -3.99 -27.03 -3.93
CA HIS A 581 -3.93 -25.97 -4.92
C HIS A 581 -4.99 -26.15 -6.00
N GLN A 582 -5.27 -25.07 -6.73
CA GLN A 582 -6.16 -25.06 -7.88
C GLN A 582 -5.54 -24.18 -8.95
N LEU A 583 -5.27 -24.72 -10.13
CA LEU A 583 -4.86 -23.97 -11.31
C LEU A 583 -6.01 -23.87 -12.29
N GLU A 584 -6.40 -22.66 -12.66
CA GLU A 584 -7.41 -22.35 -13.66
C GLU A 584 -6.78 -21.62 -14.83
N LEU A 585 -6.94 -22.21 -16.03
CA LEU A 585 -6.37 -21.69 -17.27
C LEU A 585 -7.50 -21.20 -18.17
N PHE A 586 -7.56 -19.89 -18.36
CA PHE A 586 -8.60 -19.20 -19.12
C PHE A 586 -8.24 -19.02 -20.57
N THR A 587 -9.25 -19.04 -21.44
CA THR A 587 -9.10 -18.66 -22.86
C THR A 587 -8.95 -17.13 -22.94
N GLY A 588 -7.72 -16.62 -22.82
CA GLY A 588 -7.47 -15.18 -22.82
C GLY A 588 -5.98 -14.84 -22.67
N THR A 589 -5.75 -13.53 -22.65
CA THR A 589 -4.43 -12.90 -22.49
C THR A 589 -4.27 -12.35 -21.07
N HIS A 590 -3.17 -11.62 -20.82
CA HIS A 590 -2.87 -10.98 -19.54
C HIS A 590 -3.99 -10.05 -19.03
N LEU A 591 -4.58 -9.22 -19.88
CA LEU A 591 -5.54 -8.18 -19.48
C LEU A 591 -7.02 -8.65 -19.44
N LEU A 592 -7.36 -9.80 -20.03
CA LEU A 592 -8.77 -10.15 -20.22
C LEU A 592 -9.54 -10.36 -18.91
N LEU A 593 -8.87 -10.83 -17.85
CA LEU A 593 -9.50 -11.02 -16.54
C LEU A 593 -9.81 -9.69 -15.84
N VAL A 594 -8.93 -8.70 -15.98
CA VAL A 594 -9.16 -7.32 -15.48
C VAL A 594 -10.38 -6.72 -16.15
N LEU A 595 -10.46 -6.83 -17.48
CA LEU A 595 -11.57 -6.29 -18.26
C LEU A 595 -12.93 -6.91 -17.91
N ARG A 596 -12.95 -8.12 -17.33
CA ARG A 596 -14.19 -8.76 -16.88
C ARG A 596 -14.65 -8.30 -15.51
N ASP A 597 -13.75 -7.82 -14.68
CA ASP A 597 -13.99 -7.36 -13.31
C ASP A 597 -15.00 -8.23 -12.53
N ASN A 598 -14.81 -9.55 -12.60
CA ASN A 598 -15.67 -10.53 -11.91
C ASN A 598 -14.81 -11.49 -11.09
N TRP A 599 -14.79 -11.26 -9.80
CA TRP A 599 -13.89 -11.87 -8.82
C TRP A 599 -14.62 -12.76 -7.80
N THR A 600 -15.95 -12.90 -7.92
CA THR A 600 -16.80 -13.67 -6.98
C THR A 600 -16.24 -15.05 -6.64
N ARG A 601 -15.64 -15.75 -7.62
CA ARG A 601 -15.05 -17.09 -7.36
C ARG A 601 -13.75 -17.01 -6.57
N GLY A 602 -12.90 -16.05 -6.86
CA GLY A 602 -11.69 -15.78 -6.11
C GLY A 602 -11.99 -15.36 -4.68
N GLY A 603 -12.91 -14.40 -4.51
CA GLY A 603 -13.38 -13.96 -3.20
C GLY A 603 -14.00 -15.09 -2.38
N ARG A 604 -14.89 -15.91 -2.97
CA ARG A 604 -15.45 -17.11 -2.32
C ARG A 604 -14.37 -18.13 -1.95
N TYR A 605 -13.28 -18.18 -2.69
CA TYR A 605 -12.15 -19.02 -2.34
C TYR A 605 -11.42 -18.47 -1.12
N LEU A 606 -11.11 -17.18 -1.11
CA LEU A 606 -10.41 -16.51 0.00
C LEU A 606 -11.21 -16.53 1.29
N SER A 607 -12.52 -16.28 1.25
CA SER A 607 -13.41 -16.23 2.43
C SER A 607 -13.45 -17.53 3.27
N LYS A 608 -13.04 -18.65 2.68
CA LYS A 608 -12.90 -19.95 3.34
C LYS A 608 -11.52 -20.16 4.00
N GLY A 609 -10.64 -19.17 3.89
CA GLY A 609 -9.31 -19.22 4.49
C GLY A 609 -9.42 -19.27 6.02
N ARG A 610 -8.55 -20.08 6.63
CA ARG A 610 -8.31 -20.08 8.07
C ARG A 610 -6.83 -20.33 8.29
N VAL A 611 -6.22 -19.50 9.09
CA VAL A 611 -4.84 -19.64 9.53
C VAL A 611 -4.84 -20.62 10.70
N PRO A 612 -4.19 -21.77 10.62
CA PRO A 612 -4.09 -22.67 11.77
C PRO A 612 -3.13 -22.06 12.79
N GLU A 613 -3.50 -22.09 14.06
CA GLU A 613 -2.68 -21.56 15.14
C GLU A 613 -1.43 -22.42 15.38
N ALA A 614 -1.60 -23.72 15.57
CA ALA A 614 -0.53 -24.65 15.88
C ALA A 614 -0.72 -25.99 15.15
N PRO A 615 -0.47 -26.03 13.83
CA PRO A 615 -0.70 -27.27 13.07
C PRO A 615 0.24 -28.39 13.53
N ALA A 616 -0.27 -29.62 13.59
CA ALA A 616 0.51 -30.78 14.03
C ALA A 616 1.76 -31.03 13.18
N ARG A 617 1.82 -30.57 11.94
CA ARG A 617 3.02 -30.67 11.10
C ARG A 617 3.32 -29.34 10.44
N VAL A 618 4.57 -28.90 10.58
CA VAL A 618 5.12 -27.69 9.95
C VAL A 618 6.26 -28.10 9.01
N THR A 619 6.21 -27.65 7.77
CA THR A 619 7.29 -27.76 6.82
C THR A 619 7.73 -26.36 6.46
N TYR A 620 9.00 -26.01 6.66
CA TYR A 620 9.49 -24.66 6.39
C TYR A 620 10.91 -24.69 5.84
N ARG A 621 11.10 -24.00 4.70
CA ARG A 621 12.40 -23.73 4.09
C ARG A 621 12.77 -22.27 4.33
N ARG A 622 13.90 -22.02 4.93
CA ARG A 622 14.55 -20.72 5.00
C ARG A 622 15.54 -20.55 3.86
N VAL A 623 15.51 -19.38 3.22
CA VAL A 623 16.47 -18.91 2.23
C VAL A 623 17.03 -17.59 2.75
N PRO A 624 18.22 -17.54 3.37
CA PRO A 624 18.75 -16.33 4.02
C PRO A 624 18.87 -15.11 3.11
N ASP A 625 19.10 -15.32 1.81
CA ASP A 625 19.20 -14.24 0.81
C ASP A 625 17.88 -13.47 0.62
N HIS A 626 16.75 -14.02 1.12
CA HIS A 626 15.45 -13.35 1.12
C HIS A 626 15.14 -12.63 2.44
N ASP A 627 16.07 -12.60 3.40
CA ASP A 627 15.94 -11.85 4.66
C ASP A 627 16.47 -10.41 4.48
N HIS A 628 15.79 -9.45 5.08
CA HIS A 628 16.22 -8.05 5.16
C HIS A 628 16.20 -7.60 6.63
N PRO A 629 17.18 -8.04 7.43
CA PRO A 629 17.18 -7.81 8.89
C PRO A 629 17.35 -6.33 9.27
N ASP A 630 17.90 -5.53 8.38
CA ASP A 630 17.98 -4.06 8.48
C ASP A 630 16.60 -3.40 8.42
N LEU A 631 15.61 -4.08 7.86
CA LEU A 631 14.20 -3.67 7.76
C LEU A 631 13.29 -4.47 8.70
N GLU A 632 13.83 -5.23 9.64
CA GLU A 632 13.09 -6.13 10.53
C GLU A 632 12.28 -7.22 9.78
N LEU A 633 12.73 -7.56 8.58
CA LEU A 633 12.11 -8.56 7.72
C LEU A 633 12.95 -9.85 7.75
N ARG A 634 12.54 -10.79 8.58
CA ARG A 634 13.12 -12.13 8.66
C ARG A 634 12.06 -13.18 8.47
N HIS A 635 12.37 -14.20 7.67
CA HIS A 635 11.51 -15.36 7.48
C HIS A 635 12.25 -16.64 7.94
N ASP A 636 12.54 -16.71 9.21
CA ASP A 636 13.32 -17.79 9.82
C ASP A 636 12.48 -18.94 10.40
N GLY A 637 11.20 -19.00 10.06
CA GLY A 637 10.28 -20.05 10.50
C GLY A 637 8.82 -19.62 10.45
N ALA A 638 7.92 -20.53 10.80
CA ALA A 638 6.50 -20.29 10.90
C ALA A 638 5.86 -21.16 11.99
N TYR A 639 4.73 -20.70 12.53
CA TYR A 639 3.97 -21.39 13.59
C TYR A 639 4.83 -21.62 14.84
N TRP A 640 5.03 -22.87 15.22
CA TRP A 640 5.83 -23.29 16.37
C TRP A 640 7.28 -23.68 16.03
N VAL A 641 7.68 -23.53 14.75
CA VAL A 641 9.06 -23.75 14.25
C VAL A 641 9.67 -22.39 13.94
N ARG A 642 10.73 -21.97 14.62
CA ARG A 642 11.36 -20.64 14.51
C ARG A 642 12.87 -20.70 14.62
N GLY A 643 13.54 -19.59 14.30
CA GLY A 643 14.98 -19.45 14.48
C GLY A 643 15.78 -20.49 13.70
N ILE A 644 15.38 -20.79 12.46
CA ILE A 644 16.12 -21.69 11.58
C ILE A 644 17.40 -21.00 11.14
N GLU A 645 18.55 -21.53 11.54
CA GLU A 645 19.87 -21.12 11.05
C GLU A 645 20.33 -22.13 10.00
N VAL A 646 20.77 -21.61 8.85
CA VAL A 646 21.21 -22.41 7.71
C VAL A 646 22.66 -22.81 7.92
N ALA A 647 23.00 -24.08 7.68
CA ALA A 647 24.33 -24.60 7.83
C ALA A 647 25.33 -23.94 6.87
N GLU A 648 26.57 -23.76 7.30
CA GLU A 648 27.63 -23.14 6.52
C GLU A 648 27.79 -23.79 5.14
N GLY A 649 27.82 -22.96 4.09
CA GLY A 649 27.96 -23.39 2.71
C GLY A 649 26.68 -23.95 2.07
N ARG A 650 25.53 -23.78 2.72
CA ARG A 650 24.21 -24.12 2.16
C ARG A 650 23.42 -22.86 1.82
N ASP A 651 22.71 -22.87 0.73
CA ASP A 651 21.86 -21.74 0.27
C ASP A 651 20.49 -21.73 0.95
N SER A 652 20.10 -22.80 1.61
CA SER A 652 18.81 -22.91 2.30
C SER A 652 18.82 -24.03 3.35
N GLY A 653 17.96 -23.88 4.35
CA GLY A 653 17.69 -24.90 5.36
C GLY A 653 16.22 -25.32 5.36
N LEU A 654 15.93 -26.61 5.37
CA LEU A 654 14.58 -27.17 5.42
C LEU A 654 14.33 -27.87 6.75
N VAL A 655 13.23 -27.52 7.40
CA VAL A 655 12.70 -28.18 8.58
C VAL A 655 11.33 -28.78 8.25
N ASP A 656 11.11 -30.04 8.59
CA ASP A 656 9.82 -30.72 8.50
C ASP A 656 9.55 -31.41 9.85
N ALA A 657 8.79 -30.74 10.70
CA ALA A 657 8.52 -31.15 12.08
C ALA A 657 7.07 -31.59 12.25
N THR A 658 6.86 -32.75 12.91
CA THR A 658 5.53 -33.32 13.18
C THR A 658 5.39 -33.60 14.69
N CYS A 659 4.33 -33.05 15.28
CA CYS A 659 3.92 -33.37 16.65
C CYS A 659 2.87 -34.49 16.64
N TYR A 660 3.01 -35.43 17.56
CA TYR A 660 2.10 -36.58 17.71
C TYR A 660 1.25 -36.49 18.98
N ALA A 661 1.26 -35.38 19.69
CA ALA A 661 0.54 -35.21 20.96
C ALA A 661 -0.96 -35.57 20.85
N GLU A 662 -1.62 -35.13 19.80
CA GLU A 662 -3.02 -35.47 19.53
C GLU A 662 -3.19 -36.66 18.53
N GLY A 663 -2.07 -37.32 18.20
CA GLY A 663 -2.02 -38.23 17.06
C GLY A 663 -1.86 -37.49 15.73
N TYR A 664 -1.42 -38.20 14.71
CA TYR A 664 -1.27 -37.61 13.37
C TYR A 664 -1.44 -38.64 12.25
N ALA A 665 -2.12 -38.24 11.23
CA ALA A 665 -2.13 -38.92 9.93
C ALA A 665 -2.02 -37.91 8.78
N GLU A 666 -1.31 -38.30 7.71
CA GLU A 666 -1.29 -37.51 6.48
C GLU A 666 -2.69 -37.53 5.85
N PRO A 667 -3.22 -36.36 5.38
CA PRO A 667 -4.46 -36.33 4.67
C PRO A 667 -4.39 -37.10 3.33
N GLU A 668 -5.48 -37.72 2.93
CA GLU A 668 -5.58 -38.30 1.61
C GLU A 668 -5.56 -37.19 0.54
N ARG A 669 -4.82 -37.44 -0.54
CA ARG A 669 -4.59 -36.48 -1.62
C ARG A 669 -5.43 -36.84 -2.84
N LYS A 670 -6.42 -36.02 -3.13
CA LYS A 670 -7.31 -36.23 -4.27
C LYS A 670 -7.07 -35.21 -5.38
N ARG A 671 -6.72 -35.71 -6.56
CA ARG A 671 -6.57 -34.90 -7.78
C ARG A 671 -7.92 -34.76 -8.45
N TYR A 672 -8.14 -33.60 -9.06
CA TYR A 672 -9.34 -33.35 -9.85
C TYR A 672 -9.02 -32.52 -11.09
N THR A 673 -9.87 -32.69 -12.12
CA THR A 673 -9.88 -31.89 -13.34
C THR A 673 -11.32 -31.62 -13.70
N SER A 674 -11.63 -30.38 -14.07
CA SER A 674 -12.96 -29.98 -14.54
C SER A 674 -12.85 -28.78 -15.49
N THR A 675 -13.98 -28.35 -16.02
CA THR A 675 -14.08 -27.14 -16.86
C THR A 675 -15.11 -26.19 -16.28
N GLY A 676 -15.03 -24.93 -16.66
CA GLY A 676 -15.97 -23.89 -16.25
C GLY A 676 -16.07 -22.80 -17.31
N THR A 677 -17.04 -21.91 -17.13
CA THR A 677 -17.34 -20.82 -18.07
C THR A 677 -17.39 -19.44 -17.42
N ASN A 678 -17.27 -19.33 -16.10
CA ASN A 678 -17.31 -18.07 -15.37
C ASN A 678 -15.97 -17.82 -14.66
N PRO A 679 -15.33 -16.65 -14.75
CA PRO A 679 -15.72 -15.47 -15.55
C PRO A 679 -15.54 -15.66 -17.06
N LEU A 680 -14.77 -16.63 -17.50
CA LEU A 680 -14.45 -16.97 -18.87
C LEU A 680 -14.35 -18.50 -19.02
N PRO A 681 -14.46 -19.08 -20.21
CA PRO A 681 -14.17 -20.49 -20.44
C PRO A 681 -12.76 -20.84 -19.95
N HIS A 682 -12.66 -21.88 -19.12
CA HIS A 682 -11.40 -22.32 -18.53
C HIS A 682 -11.37 -23.82 -18.24
N THR A 683 -10.16 -24.33 -18.15
CA THR A 683 -9.87 -25.63 -17.55
C THR A 683 -9.39 -25.44 -16.12
N LYS A 684 -9.77 -26.36 -15.25
CA LYS A 684 -9.41 -26.37 -13.84
C LYS A 684 -8.75 -27.70 -13.51
N ARG A 685 -7.62 -27.66 -12.85
CA ARG A 685 -6.96 -28.83 -12.27
C ARG A 685 -6.44 -28.49 -10.88
N GLY A 686 -6.37 -29.45 -9.99
CA GLY A 686 -5.88 -29.20 -8.66
C GLY A 686 -5.75 -30.45 -7.81
N LEU A 687 -5.37 -30.22 -6.56
CA LEU A 687 -5.26 -31.21 -5.51
C LEU A 687 -5.99 -30.69 -4.27
N THR A 688 -6.83 -31.54 -3.70
CA THR A 688 -7.47 -31.30 -2.41
C THR A 688 -7.05 -32.36 -1.40
N TRP A 689 -7.27 -32.08 -0.13
CA TRP A 689 -7.11 -33.02 0.96
C TRP A 689 -8.46 -33.53 1.42
N GLU A 690 -8.55 -34.83 1.69
CA GLU A 690 -9.69 -35.50 2.35
C GLU A 690 -9.20 -36.03 3.71
N ALA A 691 -10.14 -36.42 4.56
CA ALA A 691 -9.81 -37.03 5.84
C ALA A 691 -8.93 -38.26 5.63
N PRO A 692 -7.90 -38.45 6.47
CA PRO A 692 -7.06 -39.63 6.38
C PRO A 692 -7.86 -40.90 6.65
N ASP A 693 -7.38 -42.03 6.13
CA ASP A 693 -7.90 -43.36 6.51
C ASP A 693 -7.77 -43.55 8.03
N GLU A 694 -8.82 -44.05 8.68
CA GLU A 694 -8.80 -44.30 10.15
C GLU A 694 -7.64 -45.20 10.56
N ASP A 695 -7.27 -46.21 9.75
CA ASP A 695 -6.15 -47.12 10.00
C ASP A 695 -4.75 -46.45 9.85
N ALA A 696 -4.67 -45.27 9.21
CA ALA A 696 -3.41 -44.54 9.05
C ALA A 696 -3.07 -43.63 10.23
N HIS A 697 -3.99 -43.47 11.18
CA HIS A 697 -3.79 -42.60 12.35
C HIS A 697 -2.76 -43.18 13.30
N ARG A 698 -1.67 -42.46 13.57
CA ARG A 698 -0.81 -42.72 14.71
C ARG A 698 -1.53 -42.32 15.98
N SER A 699 -1.50 -43.21 16.96
CA SER A 699 -2.05 -42.91 18.28
C SER A 699 -1.34 -41.72 18.94
N PRO A 700 -2.06 -40.92 19.75
CA PRO A 700 -1.45 -39.85 20.54
C PRO A 700 -0.23 -40.33 21.31
N ALA A 701 0.82 -39.51 21.30
CA ALA A 701 2.09 -39.79 22.02
C ALA A 701 2.84 -38.47 22.26
N ASN A 702 3.44 -38.32 23.43
CA ASN A 702 4.30 -37.18 23.72
C ASN A 702 5.60 -37.25 22.92
N ALA A 703 5.50 -37.03 21.61
CA ALA A 703 6.56 -37.31 20.67
C ALA A 703 6.60 -36.29 19.49
N LEU A 704 7.82 -36.02 19.03
CA LEU A 704 8.14 -35.24 17.84
C LEU A 704 8.91 -36.08 16.82
N GLY A 705 8.57 -35.91 15.53
CA GLY A 705 9.39 -36.35 14.41
C GLY A 705 9.91 -35.12 13.67
N VAL A 706 11.22 -35.01 13.52
CA VAL A 706 11.88 -33.87 12.92
C VAL A 706 12.80 -34.31 11.79
N ARG A 707 12.63 -33.74 10.59
CA ARG A 707 13.56 -33.93 9.47
C ARG A 707 14.19 -32.59 9.14
N LEU A 708 15.50 -32.59 9.05
CA LEU A 708 16.34 -31.42 8.87
C LEU A 708 17.26 -31.61 7.65
N SER A 709 17.37 -30.61 6.82
CA SER A 709 18.33 -30.62 5.71
C SER A 709 18.96 -29.24 5.56
N GLY A 710 20.29 -29.16 5.65
CA GLY A 710 21.04 -27.91 5.58
C GLY A 710 20.75 -26.95 6.77
N VAL A 711 20.41 -27.48 7.93
CA VAL A 711 20.07 -26.70 9.14
C VAL A 711 21.17 -26.88 10.19
N ASP A 712 21.70 -25.77 10.69
CA ASP A 712 22.64 -25.73 11.81
C ASP A 712 21.92 -25.65 13.17
N ARG A 713 20.86 -24.82 13.22
CA ARG A 713 20.07 -24.62 14.45
C ARG A 713 18.59 -24.40 14.11
N VAL A 714 17.70 -24.87 14.99
CA VAL A 714 16.26 -24.59 14.92
C VAL A 714 15.66 -24.61 16.34
N THR A 715 14.66 -23.73 16.55
CA THR A 715 13.88 -23.65 17.79
C THR A 715 12.47 -24.18 17.57
N LEU A 716 12.02 -25.11 18.43
CA LEU A 716 10.66 -25.65 18.44
C LEU A 716 9.95 -25.27 19.75
N TRP A 717 8.82 -24.59 19.61
CA TRP A 717 7.93 -24.21 20.71
C TRP A 717 6.93 -25.35 20.98
N VAL A 718 7.37 -26.37 21.70
CA VAL A 718 6.77 -27.71 21.70
C VAL A 718 5.40 -27.81 22.36
N GLU A 719 5.09 -26.94 23.33
CA GLU A 719 3.78 -26.93 23.99
C GLU A 719 2.67 -26.42 23.09
N ARG A 720 2.99 -25.55 22.10
CA ARG A 720 2.00 -25.02 21.18
C ARG A 720 1.24 -26.11 20.40
N PRO A 721 1.91 -27.10 19.79
CA PRO A 721 1.22 -28.20 19.13
C PRO A 721 0.76 -29.31 20.09
N GLY A 722 0.82 -29.10 21.41
CA GLY A 722 0.22 -29.97 22.42
C GLY A 722 1.15 -30.94 23.18
N ILE A 723 2.47 -30.75 23.09
CA ILE A 723 3.41 -31.55 23.93
C ILE A 723 3.19 -31.24 25.41
N ASP A 724 3.04 -32.29 26.22
CA ASP A 724 2.91 -32.20 27.68
C ASP A 724 4.30 -32.05 28.30
N PRO A 725 4.61 -30.92 28.96
CA PRO A 725 5.92 -30.72 29.58
C PRO A 725 6.13 -31.58 30.81
N THR A 726 5.09 -32.17 31.38
CA THR A 726 5.18 -33.04 32.60
C THR A 726 5.51 -34.49 32.31
N GLU A 727 5.50 -34.87 31.02
CA GLU A 727 5.84 -36.21 30.56
C GLU A 727 7.14 -36.20 29.73
N PRO A 728 7.92 -37.30 29.75
CA PRO A 728 9.10 -37.41 28.88
C PRO A 728 8.77 -37.23 27.42
N LEU A 729 9.47 -36.33 26.73
CA LEU A 729 9.33 -36.10 25.33
C LEU A 729 10.23 -37.00 24.49
N HIS A 730 9.67 -37.74 23.55
CA HIS A 730 10.41 -38.53 22.58
C HIS A 730 10.65 -37.81 21.29
N VAL A 731 11.89 -37.42 20.98
CA VAL A 731 12.27 -36.75 19.74
C VAL A 731 12.98 -37.73 18.83
N ARG A 732 12.41 -37.98 17.64
CA ARG A 732 13.09 -38.72 16.57
C ARG A 732 13.54 -37.70 15.50
N ALA A 733 14.84 -37.60 15.30
CA ALA A 733 15.42 -36.70 14.34
C ALA A 733 16.12 -37.43 13.17
N GLU A 734 15.94 -36.93 11.97
CA GLU A 734 16.65 -37.29 10.74
C GLU A 734 17.31 -36.00 10.19
N THR A 735 18.63 -35.97 10.03
CA THR A 735 19.39 -34.81 9.59
C THR A 735 20.52 -35.19 8.65
N ASP A 736 20.85 -34.31 7.70
CA ASP A 736 21.99 -34.48 6.77
C ASP A 736 23.30 -33.86 7.30
N SER A 737 23.25 -33.21 8.47
CA SER A 737 24.39 -32.61 9.16
C SER A 737 24.11 -32.49 10.66
N PRO A 738 25.15 -32.44 11.52
CA PRO A 738 24.95 -32.17 12.94
C PRO A 738 24.16 -30.86 13.13
N THR A 739 23.10 -30.91 13.93
CA THR A 739 22.17 -29.81 14.12
C THR A 739 21.91 -29.53 15.60
N THR A 740 21.81 -28.29 15.99
CA THR A 740 21.37 -27.87 17.31
C THR A 740 19.86 -27.70 17.33
N LEU A 741 19.15 -28.55 18.03
CA LEU A 741 17.70 -28.47 18.25
C LEU A 741 17.44 -27.82 19.60
N VAL A 742 16.69 -26.72 19.60
CA VAL A 742 16.28 -25.99 20.80
C VAL A 742 14.80 -26.25 21.05
N LEU A 743 14.45 -26.80 22.19
CA LEU A 743 13.06 -26.96 22.62
C LEU A 743 12.71 -25.85 23.61
N LYS A 744 11.62 -25.15 23.38
CA LYS A 744 11.11 -24.07 24.24
C LYS A 744 9.69 -24.32 24.70
N GLY A 745 9.39 -23.87 25.92
CA GLY A 745 8.07 -23.95 26.54
C GLY A 745 8.07 -23.31 27.92
N SER A 746 7.06 -23.61 28.73
CA SER A 746 6.94 -23.15 30.12
C SER A 746 8.09 -23.66 31.00
N PHE A 747 8.74 -24.76 30.62
CA PHE A 747 9.95 -25.34 31.25
C PHE A 747 11.25 -24.58 30.91
N GLY A 748 11.16 -23.46 30.20
CA GLY A 748 12.31 -22.71 29.69
C GLY A 748 12.87 -23.27 28.38
N GLU A 749 14.17 -23.53 28.32
CA GLU A 749 14.88 -24.01 27.13
C GLU A 749 15.65 -25.32 27.38
N ARG A 750 15.60 -26.24 26.42
CA ARG A 750 16.43 -27.44 26.36
C ARG A 750 17.18 -27.51 25.04
N VAL A 751 18.49 -27.62 25.08
CA VAL A 751 19.36 -27.64 23.88
C VAL A 751 19.87 -29.07 23.66
N LEU A 752 19.62 -29.59 22.45
CA LEU A 752 20.01 -30.94 22.05
C LEU A 752 20.94 -30.86 20.83
N GLY A 753 22.08 -31.56 20.90
CA GLY A 753 22.87 -31.83 19.70
C GLY A 753 22.33 -33.09 19.03
N ILE A 754 21.90 -32.98 17.79
CA ILE A 754 21.26 -34.07 17.02
C ILE A 754 22.20 -34.55 15.93
N THR A 755 22.26 -35.87 15.78
CA THR A 755 22.91 -36.56 14.67
C THR A 755 21.89 -37.44 13.93
N ASP A 756 22.22 -37.86 12.69
CA ASP A 756 21.31 -38.61 11.84
C ASP A 756 20.79 -39.91 12.44
N GLY A 757 19.49 -40.15 12.32
CA GLY A 757 18.81 -41.36 12.80
C GLY A 757 18.65 -41.46 14.33
N GLU A 758 18.96 -40.41 15.06
CA GLU A 758 18.93 -40.40 16.52
C GLU A 758 17.48 -40.31 17.05
N THR A 759 17.23 -41.06 18.12
CA THR A 759 16.02 -40.92 18.95
C THR A 759 16.45 -40.58 20.37
N VAL A 760 16.03 -39.39 20.82
CA VAL A 760 16.39 -38.88 22.16
C VAL A 760 15.13 -38.78 23.02
N THR A 761 15.22 -39.20 24.26
CA THR A 761 14.19 -38.94 25.28
C THR A 761 14.66 -37.78 26.13
N VAL A 762 13.80 -36.78 26.31
CA VAL A 762 14.12 -35.54 27.00
C VAL A 762 13.13 -35.31 28.13
N GLU A 763 13.66 -35.13 29.34
CA GLU A 763 12.88 -34.66 30.47
C GLU A 763 12.76 -33.15 30.37
N LEU A 764 11.51 -32.65 30.34
CA LEU A 764 11.23 -31.22 30.16
C LEU A 764 11.05 -30.49 31.48
N GLU A 765 10.58 -31.17 32.56
CA GLU A 765 10.46 -30.56 33.88
C GLU A 765 11.78 -29.92 34.35
N GLU A 766 11.70 -28.76 35.01
CA GLU A 766 12.85 -28.24 35.76
C GLU A 766 13.23 -29.27 36.85
N GLY A 767 14.46 -29.76 36.79
CA GLY A 767 14.98 -30.60 37.84
C GLY A 767 14.86 -29.88 39.18
N ALA A 768 14.19 -30.52 40.17
CA ALA A 768 13.92 -30.01 41.50
C ALA A 768 15.20 -29.60 42.24
#